data_c57aab7a8e5cc5d91106fa54f026c650
#
_entry.id   c57aab7a8e5cc5d91106fa54f026c650
#
_cell.length_a   1.000
_cell.length_b   1.000
_cell.length_c   1.000
_cell.angle_alpha   90.00
_cell.angle_beta   90.00
_cell.angle_gamma   90.00
#
_symmetry.space_group_name_H-M   'P 1'
#
loop_
_entity.id
_entity.type
_entity.pdbx_description
1 polymer ?
#
loop_
_entity_poly.entity_id
_entity_poly.type
_entity_poly.pdbx_seq_one_letter_code
_entity_poly.pdbx_strand_id
1 'polypeptide(L)'
;MRLVVLAGLGLSASLWAQSDRAWWLALCGAATLVFLSRHCRLDRLGALYLLLLATILVRIALFGDVDRLHPLLEGAEVRVALRLDSLPRERGGAYAWTVETLTSDLPPKLLFRASSLAPIVAGECWEYRVRLRALYGRHNPGGSNLNLWARQHHIGAIADALTVTPEKACDRPMLRWEVVRRIRANLAAAGLSDQSRGLLLALLTGERIDVPPDVMTLLRRTGTAHLLAISGLHVMLFGGIVAWFARWTLPTRSGLLVDRTRFVAVVVSLGYVWLAGAGLPAQRAWTMLVIVCVALFVRRQIGLSTVWWCACLIALVDAPQRVVSASFILSFGAVGLLAIQHAWTAVTWSSQGSTACSLGLAQCLLSFGLAPAVALWFGSWSFVGVLVNLLVVPLFSVVIMPACLLLLAVTLVSTGLAIIGWQWIGRVFDVYLAALRWLTQLIGGEALVPLASSALAAGLIVAIAYAIIARHWPGRGVLAVAVVSVFWHARPATPYGCVDLVAFDVGHGTAVGFQTARMNGLYDSGPRWFSGRDAGMDIILPAWRRVGVANLDIGIISHADLDHAGGWLTLQAFDADTRWMDPDGQFGHRCRRGQQWVQDGLRFRVLWPDGDDLTALSDNNRSCVVQIEVGLLSVLLPGDVEREAEADLARDERIRATLTLAPHHGSQTSSTSEWLRAVQAQEVWFSRGRGGRWRLPDPQVLMRWEASGARIRDTALDGALHARLCRPDSWRSGAYLVHKRDSALW
;
A
#
# COMPACT_ATOMS: atom_id res chain seq x y z
N MET A 1 -19.26 -25.34 -4.35
CA MET A 1 -19.83 -24.66 -3.19
C MET A 1 -18.77 -23.88 -2.39
N ARG A 2 -17.63 -24.49 -1.94
CA ARG A 2 -16.58 -23.81 -1.16
C ARG A 2 -15.98 -22.58 -1.85
N LEU A 3 -15.74 -22.62 -3.15
CA LEU A 3 -15.22 -21.50 -3.97
C LEU A 3 -16.26 -20.36 -4.17
N VAL A 4 -17.53 -20.69 -4.32
CA VAL A 4 -18.60 -19.69 -4.47
C VAL A 4 -18.79 -18.89 -3.19
N VAL A 5 -18.58 -19.53 -2.04
CA VAL A 5 -18.67 -18.89 -0.72
C VAL A 5 -17.48 -17.97 -0.48
N LEU A 6 -16.25 -18.34 -0.88
CA LEU A 6 -15.09 -17.46 -0.81
C LEU A 6 -15.16 -16.29 -1.80
N ALA A 7 -15.67 -16.52 -3.00
CA ALA A 7 -15.93 -15.44 -3.96
C ALA A 7 -16.98 -14.46 -3.41
N GLY A 8 -18.04 -14.99 -2.79
CA GLY A 8 -19.06 -14.18 -2.10
C GLY A 8 -18.50 -13.38 -0.91
N LEU A 9 -17.56 -13.96 -0.15
CA LEU A 9 -16.87 -13.27 0.94
C LEU A 9 -15.92 -12.19 0.43
N GLY A 10 -15.18 -12.47 -0.62
CA GLY A 10 -14.29 -11.49 -1.26
C GLY A 10 -15.08 -10.33 -1.84
N LEU A 11 -16.22 -10.60 -2.50
CA LEU A 11 -17.10 -9.57 -3.03
C LEU A 11 -17.75 -8.73 -1.93
N SER A 12 -18.28 -9.36 -0.88
CA SER A 12 -18.89 -8.64 0.25
C SER A 12 -17.86 -7.84 1.04
N ALA A 13 -16.64 -8.33 1.22
CA ALA A 13 -15.56 -7.59 1.86
C ALA A 13 -15.06 -6.41 1.01
N SER A 14 -15.00 -6.56 -0.32
CA SER A 14 -14.63 -5.47 -1.23
C SER A 14 -15.71 -4.40 -1.31
N LEU A 15 -16.97 -4.78 -1.35
CA LEU A 15 -18.12 -3.86 -1.31
C LEU A 15 -18.22 -3.14 0.03
N TRP A 16 -17.89 -3.82 1.15
CA TRP A 16 -17.89 -3.22 2.49
C TRP A 16 -16.78 -2.18 2.67
N ALA A 17 -15.62 -2.38 2.08
CA ALA A 17 -14.52 -1.41 2.12
C ALA A 17 -14.86 -0.06 1.44
N GLN A 18 -15.97 0.00 0.69
CA GLN A 18 -16.31 1.12 -0.20
C GLN A 18 -17.55 1.91 0.19
N SER A 19 -18.41 1.43 1.09
CA SER A 19 -19.66 2.13 1.43
C SER A 19 -20.01 2.10 2.92
N ASP A 20 -20.48 3.23 3.44
CA ASP A 20 -21.02 3.34 4.81
C ASP A 20 -22.35 2.56 5.01
N ARG A 21 -22.91 1.98 3.94
CA ARG A 21 -24.17 1.21 3.94
C ARG A 21 -23.94 -0.31 3.82
N ALA A 22 -22.72 -0.77 3.88
CA ALA A 22 -22.36 -2.19 3.68
C ALA A 22 -22.93 -3.15 4.76
N TRP A 23 -23.35 -2.66 5.93
CA TRP A 23 -23.99 -3.48 6.94
C TRP A 23 -25.31 -4.11 6.44
N TRP A 24 -26.06 -3.43 5.57
CA TRP A 24 -27.28 -3.99 4.93
C TRP A 24 -26.95 -5.13 3.98
N LEU A 25 -25.89 -5.01 3.20
CA LEU A 25 -25.43 -6.07 2.30
C LEU A 25 -24.89 -7.27 3.08
N ALA A 26 -24.22 -7.03 4.21
CA ALA A 26 -23.76 -8.08 5.12
C ALA A 26 -24.95 -8.82 5.75
N LEU A 27 -25.98 -8.09 6.20
CA LEU A 27 -27.22 -8.68 6.73
C LEU A 27 -28.00 -9.46 5.66
N CYS A 28 -28.16 -8.91 4.47
CA CYS A 28 -28.81 -9.61 3.35
C CYS A 28 -28.02 -10.86 2.93
N GLY A 29 -26.67 -10.79 2.90
CA GLY A 29 -25.82 -11.93 2.65
C GLY A 29 -25.97 -13.01 3.71
N ALA A 30 -25.98 -12.64 5.01
CA ALA A 30 -26.21 -13.57 6.12
C ALA A 30 -27.60 -14.20 6.05
N ALA A 31 -28.66 -13.43 5.77
CA ALA A 31 -30.02 -13.92 5.63
C ALA A 31 -30.16 -14.89 4.44
N THR A 32 -29.52 -14.58 3.31
CA THR A 32 -29.48 -15.46 2.12
C THR A 32 -28.77 -16.77 2.43
N LEU A 33 -27.67 -16.73 3.18
CA LEU A 33 -26.93 -17.92 3.59
C LEU A 33 -27.70 -18.78 4.58
N VAL A 34 -28.42 -18.17 5.53
CA VAL A 34 -29.33 -18.90 6.44
C VAL A 34 -30.50 -19.52 5.67
N PHE A 35 -31.06 -18.82 4.68
CA PHE A 35 -32.11 -19.36 3.81
C PHE A 35 -31.61 -20.54 2.98
N LEU A 36 -30.42 -20.43 2.37
CA LEU A 36 -29.80 -21.51 1.61
C LEU A 36 -29.47 -22.72 2.48
N SER A 37 -29.07 -22.51 3.75
CA SER A 37 -28.80 -23.59 4.70
C SER A 37 -30.05 -24.41 5.05
N ARG A 38 -31.23 -23.79 5.05
CA ARG A 38 -32.50 -24.43 5.33
C ARG A 38 -33.07 -25.20 4.15
N HIS A 39 -32.76 -24.78 2.91
CA HIS A 39 -33.35 -25.37 1.69
C HIS A 39 -32.42 -26.35 0.97
N CYS A 40 -31.11 -26.28 1.22
CA CYS A 40 -30.17 -27.27 0.71
C CYS A 40 -29.87 -28.31 1.78
N ARG A 41 -29.87 -29.61 1.41
CA ARG A 41 -29.40 -30.70 2.28
C ARG A 41 -27.89 -30.56 2.49
N LEU A 42 -27.51 -29.68 3.42
CA LEU A 42 -26.13 -29.47 3.81
C LEU A 42 -25.76 -30.50 4.88
N ASP A 43 -24.58 -31.11 4.73
CA ASP A 43 -23.98 -31.91 5.79
C ASP A 43 -23.68 -31.01 7.03
N ARG A 44 -23.45 -31.64 8.19
CA ARG A 44 -23.17 -30.90 9.45
C ARG A 44 -22.03 -29.89 9.34
N LEU A 45 -21.03 -30.16 8.47
CA LEU A 45 -19.90 -29.27 8.21
C LEU A 45 -20.32 -28.05 7.40
N GLY A 46 -21.21 -28.20 6.43
CA GLY A 46 -21.75 -27.09 5.66
C GLY A 46 -22.59 -26.15 6.51
N ALA A 47 -23.41 -26.70 7.44
CA ALA A 47 -24.19 -25.90 8.39
C ALA A 47 -23.31 -25.12 9.37
N LEU A 48 -22.28 -25.75 9.92
CA LEU A 48 -21.29 -25.08 10.80
C LEU A 48 -20.56 -23.96 10.07
N TYR A 49 -20.17 -24.20 8.82
CA TYR A 49 -19.50 -23.19 7.97
C TYR A 49 -20.39 -21.98 7.71
N LEU A 50 -21.68 -22.17 7.42
CA LEU A 50 -22.63 -21.09 7.22
C LEU A 50 -22.90 -20.32 8.51
N LEU A 51 -22.99 -20.99 9.66
CA LEU A 51 -23.13 -20.35 10.97
C LEU A 51 -21.92 -19.44 11.27
N LEU A 52 -20.72 -19.94 11.03
CA LEU A 52 -19.47 -19.20 11.20
C LEU A 52 -19.40 -17.98 10.26
N LEU A 53 -19.83 -18.15 9.01
CA LEU A 53 -19.91 -17.06 8.05
C LEU A 53 -20.94 -15.99 8.48
N ALA A 54 -22.12 -16.42 8.96
CA ALA A 54 -23.10 -15.52 9.52
C ALA A 54 -22.56 -14.76 10.72
N THR A 55 -21.81 -15.43 11.60
CA THR A 55 -21.15 -14.80 12.76
C THR A 55 -20.13 -13.75 12.34
N ILE A 56 -19.33 -14.04 11.31
CA ILE A 56 -18.36 -13.09 10.74
C ILE A 56 -19.08 -11.86 10.19
N LEU A 57 -20.14 -12.06 9.40
CA LEU A 57 -20.91 -10.96 8.82
C LEU A 57 -21.60 -10.10 9.88
N VAL A 58 -22.15 -10.73 10.93
CA VAL A 58 -22.72 -10.04 12.08
C VAL A 58 -21.64 -9.24 12.83
N ARG A 59 -20.46 -9.82 13.05
CA ARG A 59 -19.34 -9.12 13.68
C ARG A 59 -18.88 -7.90 12.86
N ILE A 60 -18.80 -8.03 11.53
CA ILE A 60 -18.51 -6.89 10.63
C ILE A 60 -19.57 -5.80 10.80
N ALA A 61 -20.85 -6.18 10.82
CA ALA A 61 -21.95 -5.23 10.92
C ALA A 61 -22.00 -4.51 12.28
N LEU A 62 -21.72 -5.23 13.37
CA LEU A 62 -21.85 -4.69 14.74
C LEU A 62 -20.59 -3.96 15.23
N PHE A 63 -19.41 -4.36 14.79
CA PHE A 63 -18.12 -3.88 15.34
C PHE A 63 -17.21 -3.19 14.32
N GLY A 64 -17.70 -2.93 13.12
CA GLY A 64 -16.89 -2.37 12.03
C GLY A 64 -16.28 -0.98 12.29
N ASP A 65 -16.80 -0.23 13.25
CA ASP A 65 -16.41 1.15 13.54
C ASP A 65 -15.91 1.40 14.98
N VAL A 66 -15.74 0.35 15.80
CA VAL A 66 -15.38 0.48 17.24
C VAL A 66 -14.02 1.14 17.46
N ASP A 67 -13.14 1.08 16.45
CA ASP A 67 -11.77 1.61 16.56
C ASP A 67 -11.63 3.08 16.09
N ARG A 68 -12.72 3.77 15.73
CA ARG A 68 -12.64 5.15 15.22
C ARG A 68 -12.68 6.18 16.33
N LEU A 69 -11.98 7.30 16.12
CA LEU A 69 -12.08 8.47 16.96
C LEU A 69 -13.54 9.00 16.92
N HIS A 70 -14.12 9.23 18.10
CA HIS A 70 -15.42 9.86 18.20
C HIS A 70 -15.38 11.28 17.59
N PRO A 71 -16.34 11.70 16.74
CA PRO A 71 -16.30 12.99 16.07
C PRO A 71 -16.12 14.20 16.99
N LEU A 72 -16.65 14.13 18.22
CA LEU A 72 -16.51 15.19 19.23
C LEU A 72 -15.09 15.36 19.76
N LEU A 73 -14.21 14.36 19.54
CA LEU A 73 -12.80 14.41 19.95
C LEU A 73 -11.88 14.91 18.82
N GLU A 74 -12.42 15.21 17.63
CA GLU A 74 -11.65 15.77 16.53
C GLU A 74 -11.10 17.15 16.89
N GLY A 75 -9.77 17.30 16.89
CA GLY A 75 -9.08 18.51 17.28
C GLY A 75 -8.95 18.73 18.79
N ALA A 76 -9.52 17.85 19.62
CA ALA A 76 -9.41 17.95 21.07
C ALA A 76 -7.96 17.78 21.54
N GLU A 77 -7.60 18.58 22.55
CA GLU A 77 -6.32 18.46 23.26
C GLU A 77 -6.56 17.67 24.55
N VAL A 78 -5.93 16.52 24.64
CA VAL A 78 -6.10 15.60 25.77
C VAL A 78 -4.75 15.14 26.30
N ARG A 79 -4.71 14.77 27.57
CA ARG A 79 -3.58 14.05 28.18
C ARG A 79 -3.84 12.56 28.03
N VAL A 80 -2.90 11.83 27.45
CA VAL A 80 -3.05 10.40 27.17
C VAL A 80 -1.80 9.67 27.62
N ALA A 81 -1.99 8.64 28.43
CA ALA A 81 -0.96 7.68 28.72
C ALA A 81 -0.82 6.70 27.54
N LEU A 82 0.36 6.67 26.95
CA LEU A 82 0.66 5.93 25.73
C LEU A 82 1.76 4.91 25.99
N ARG A 83 1.62 3.70 25.45
CA ARG A 83 2.67 2.69 25.40
C ARG A 83 3.22 2.59 23.99
N LEU A 84 4.51 2.62 23.83
CA LEU A 84 5.16 2.53 22.54
C LEU A 84 5.14 1.09 22.02
N ASP A 85 4.33 0.85 20.98
CA ASP A 85 4.16 -0.46 20.32
C ASP A 85 5.15 -0.69 19.16
N SER A 86 5.83 0.35 18.70
CA SER A 86 6.82 0.26 17.64
C SER A 86 7.98 1.26 17.86
N LEU A 87 9.08 1.04 17.16
CA LEU A 87 10.19 2.02 17.14
C LEU A 87 9.78 3.29 16.40
N PRO A 88 10.17 4.47 16.90
CA PRO A 88 9.90 5.74 16.22
C PRO A 88 10.63 5.76 14.87
N ARG A 89 9.92 6.16 13.82
CA ARG A 89 10.48 6.40 12.50
C ARG A 89 10.69 7.88 12.32
N GLU A 90 11.94 8.27 12.15
CA GLU A 90 12.24 9.63 11.71
C GLU A 90 11.79 9.83 10.26
N ARG A 91 11.05 10.91 10.04
CA ARG A 91 10.60 11.31 8.72
C ARG A 91 10.75 12.82 8.61
N GLY A 92 11.91 13.27 8.15
CA GLY A 92 12.18 14.68 7.86
C GLY A 92 12.03 15.60 9.08
N GLY A 93 12.74 15.29 10.18
CA GLY A 93 12.69 16.08 11.41
C GLY A 93 11.43 15.87 12.25
N ALA A 94 10.49 15.03 11.82
CA ALA A 94 9.37 14.58 12.64
C ALA A 94 9.41 13.05 12.80
N TYR A 95 8.88 12.59 13.92
CA TYR A 95 8.83 11.17 14.27
C TYR A 95 7.40 10.66 14.23
N ALA A 96 7.19 9.49 13.65
CA ALA A 96 5.89 8.86 13.60
C ALA A 96 5.99 7.36 13.96
N TRP A 97 5.11 6.88 14.85
CA TRP A 97 5.02 5.47 15.23
C TRP A 97 3.64 5.09 15.76
N THR A 98 3.37 3.80 15.83
CA THR A 98 2.15 3.31 16.45
C THR A 98 2.32 3.19 17.97
N VAL A 99 1.30 3.61 18.70
CA VAL A 99 1.24 3.55 20.16
C VAL A 99 -0.06 2.88 20.59
N GLU A 100 -0.01 2.18 21.72
CA GLU A 100 -1.19 1.69 22.41
C GLU A 100 -1.67 2.73 23.42
N THR A 101 -2.97 2.98 23.48
CA THR A 101 -3.56 3.84 24.51
C THR A 101 -3.84 3.02 25.76
N LEU A 102 -3.53 3.59 26.92
CA LEU A 102 -3.86 3.00 28.22
C LEU A 102 -5.18 3.57 28.78
N THR A 103 -5.85 4.43 28.01
CA THR A 103 -7.08 5.11 28.37
C THR A 103 -8.26 4.43 27.68
N SER A 104 -9.33 4.10 28.42
CA SER A 104 -10.47 3.32 27.94
C SER A 104 -11.35 4.02 26.89
N ASP A 105 -11.34 5.36 26.88
CA ASP A 105 -12.26 6.17 26.08
C ASP A 105 -11.70 6.54 24.68
N LEU A 106 -10.50 6.08 24.37
CA LEU A 106 -9.81 6.33 23.11
C LEU A 106 -9.63 5.03 22.31
N PRO A 107 -9.45 5.13 20.99
CA PRO A 107 -9.09 3.98 20.19
C PRO A 107 -7.89 3.22 20.77
N PRO A 108 -7.85 1.88 20.70
CA PRO A 108 -6.81 1.08 21.35
C PRO A 108 -5.41 1.37 20.81
N LYS A 109 -5.31 1.79 19.55
CA LYS A 109 -4.04 2.22 18.93
C LYS A 109 -4.18 3.54 18.22
N LEU A 110 -3.14 4.36 18.32
CA LEU A 110 -3.01 5.65 17.65
C LEU A 110 -1.75 5.68 16.78
N LEU A 111 -1.81 6.46 15.70
CA LEU A 111 -0.62 6.89 14.97
C LEU A 111 -0.09 8.16 15.62
N PHE A 112 0.93 8.03 16.46
CA PHE A 112 1.54 9.14 17.19
C PHE A 112 2.56 9.87 16.32
N ARG A 113 2.58 11.20 16.38
CA ARG A 113 3.54 12.06 15.69
C ARG A 113 4.12 13.10 16.65
N ALA A 114 5.43 13.30 16.57
CA ALA A 114 6.13 14.29 17.37
C ALA A 114 7.19 15.01 16.52
N SER A 115 7.43 16.29 16.79
CA SER A 115 8.47 17.09 16.10
C SER A 115 9.88 16.88 16.68
N SER A 116 9.99 16.37 17.90
CA SER A 116 11.26 16.01 18.53
C SER A 116 11.11 14.71 19.30
N LEU A 117 12.19 13.94 19.42
CA LEU A 117 12.25 12.80 20.32
C LEU A 117 12.84 13.25 21.65
N ALA A 118 12.05 13.13 22.72
CA ALA A 118 12.64 12.82 24.01
C ALA A 118 13.33 11.44 23.91
N PRO A 119 14.30 11.10 24.76
CA PRO A 119 14.96 9.78 24.76
C PRO A 119 13.97 8.69 25.20
N ILE A 120 13.05 8.33 24.28
CA ILE A 120 11.94 7.42 24.52
C ILE A 120 12.36 6.04 24.02
N VAL A 121 12.22 5.05 24.88
CA VAL A 121 12.53 3.65 24.57
C VAL A 121 11.22 2.92 24.23
N ALA A 122 11.24 2.12 23.15
CA ALA A 122 10.09 1.30 22.78
C ALA A 122 9.72 0.33 23.93
N GLY A 123 8.43 0.20 24.20
CA GLY A 123 7.89 -0.59 25.31
C GLY A 123 7.70 0.19 26.61
N GLU A 124 8.20 1.41 26.74
CA GLU A 124 7.92 2.29 27.86
C GLU A 124 6.56 2.97 27.72
N CYS A 125 6.02 3.40 28.85
CA CYS A 125 4.78 4.18 28.90
C CYS A 125 5.10 5.62 29.25
N TRP A 126 4.48 6.52 28.50
CA TRP A 126 4.68 7.95 28.65
C TRP A 126 3.36 8.69 28.58
N GLU A 127 3.19 9.73 29.36
CA GLU A 127 2.04 10.62 29.29
C GLU A 127 2.37 11.83 28.43
N TYR A 128 1.55 12.03 27.38
CA TYR A 128 1.68 13.13 26.45
C TYR A 128 0.41 13.99 26.45
N ARG A 129 0.59 15.28 26.30
CA ARG A 129 -0.48 16.15 25.83
C ARG A 129 -0.50 16.09 24.31
N VAL A 130 -1.59 15.60 23.75
CA VAL A 130 -1.73 15.39 22.30
C VAL A 130 -2.97 16.08 21.76
N ARG A 131 -2.92 16.47 20.49
CA ARG A 131 -4.10 16.85 19.70
C ARG A 131 -4.54 15.65 18.89
N LEU A 132 -5.77 15.22 19.11
CA LEU A 132 -6.36 14.11 18.40
C LEU A 132 -6.88 14.55 17.04
N ARG A 133 -6.66 13.72 16.03
CA ARG A 133 -7.23 13.90 14.69
C ARG A 133 -7.76 12.57 14.18
N ALA A 134 -8.91 12.63 13.50
CA ALA A 134 -9.40 11.46 12.78
C ALA A 134 -8.41 11.06 11.68
N LEU A 135 -8.36 9.79 11.41
CA LEU A 135 -7.45 9.23 10.44
C LEU A 135 -8.06 9.34 9.04
N TYR A 136 -7.58 10.29 8.28
CA TYR A 136 -8.00 10.47 6.89
C TYR A 136 -6.89 9.99 5.96
N GLY A 137 -7.19 8.93 5.21
CA GLY A 137 -6.30 8.44 4.15
C GLY A 137 -6.51 9.22 2.87
N ARG A 138 -5.43 9.45 2.14
CA ARG A 138 -5.50 9.96 0.78
C ARG A 138 -6.04 8.86 -0.14
N HIS A 139 -7.00 9.21 -0.98
CA HIS A 139 -7.64 8.27 -1.89
C HIS A 139 -7.18 8.53 -3.32
N ASN A 140 -6.13 7.83 -3.74
CA ASN A 140 -5.56 7.94 -5.09
C ASN A 140 -5.57 6.59 -5.82
N PRO A 141 -5.67 6.62 -7.16
CA PRO A 141 -5.46 5.44 -7.98
C PRO A 141 -4.09 4.81 -7.69
N GLY A 142 -4.04 3.50 -7.42
CA GLY A 142 -2.77 2.82 -7.15
C GLY A 142 -2.09 3.15 -5.81
N GLY A 143 -2.62 4.10 -5.06
CA GLY A 143 -2.10 4.51 -3.75
C GLY A 143 -2.40 3.50 -2.64
N SER A 144 -1.61 3.56 -1.55
CA SER A 144 -1.91 2.81 -0.34
C SER A 144 -3.13 3.40 0.37
N ASN A 145 -4.15 2.58 0.61
CA ASN A 145 -5.31 2.99 1.38
C ASN A 145 -4.95 3.02 2.88
N LEU A 146 -4.62 4.22 3.39
CA LEU A 146 -4.25 4.40 4.81
C LEU A 146 -5.41 4.01 5.73
N ASN A 147 -6.67 4.28 5.35
CA ASN A 147 -7.83 3.92 6.16
C ASN A 147 -7.97 2.40 6.28
N LEU A 148 -7.78 1.67 5.17
CA LEU A 148 -7.80 0.21 5.19
C LEU A 148 -6.65 -0.35 6.02
N TRP A 149 -5.43 0.19 5.85
CA TRP A 149 -4.26 -0.20 6.64
C TRP A 149 -4.49 0.05 8.13
N ALA A 150 -5.02 1.20 8.50
CA ALA A 150 -5.30 1.55 9.89
C ALA A 150 -6.33 0.63 10.53
N ARG A 151 -7.43 0.34 9.81
CA ARG A 151 -8.45 -0.64 10.26
C ARG A 151 -7.84 -2.03 10.46
N GLN A 152 -6.96 -2.48 9.55
CA GLN A 152 -6.27 -3.78 9.67
C GLN A 152 -5.34 -3.86 10.89
N HIS A 153 -4.85 -2.71 11.39
CA HIS A 153 -3.93 -2.59 12.52
C HIS A 153 -4.61 -2.01 13.78
N HIS A 154 -5.94 -1.84 13.76
CA HIS A 154 -6.73 -1.27 14.87
C HIS A 154 -6.28 0.14 15.29
N ILE A 155 -5.83 0.96 14.32
CA ILE A 155 -5.42 2.34 14.53
C ILE A 155 -6.62 3.23 14.27
N GLY A 156 -7.11 3.93 15.29
CA GLY A 156 -8.38 4.69 15.20
C GLY A 156 -8.19 6.19 14.99
N ALA A 157 -7.01 6.75 15.33
CA ALA A 157 -6.75 8.18 15.22
C ALA A 157 -5.27 8.50 15.05
N ILE A 158 -4.99 9.76 14.73
CA ILE A 158 -3.67 10.38 14.79
C ILE A 158 -3.59 11.19 16.08
N ALA A 159 -2.47 11.08 16.78
CA ALA A 159 -2.15 11.88 17.96
C ALA A 159 -0.91 12.72 17.68
N ASP A 160 -1.10 14.03 17.54
CA ASP A 160 0.00 14.98 17.35
C ASP A 160 0.49 15.48 18.73
N ALA A 161 1.74 15.21 19.07
CA ALA A 161 2.33 15.65 20.33
C ALA A 161 2.40 17.18 20.44
N LEU A 162 1.90 17.72 21.53
CA LEU A 162 1.96 19.15 21.87
C LEU A 162 3.09 19.45 22.88
N THR A 163 3.48 18.44 23.67
CA THR A 163 4.55 18.54 24.67
C THR A 163 5.83 17.90 24.13
N VAL A 164 6.96 18.56 24.36
CA VAL A 164 8.30 18.08 24.00
C VAL A 164 8.87 17.16 25.10
N THR A 165 8.49 17.39 26.35
CA THR A 165 8.94 16.65 27.53
C THR A 165 7.77 15.88 28.12
N PRO A 166 7.62 14.58 27.82
CA PRO A 166 6.58 13.75 28.40
C PRO A 166 6.91 13.35 29.84
N GLU A 167 5.88 13.01 30.61
CA GLU A 167 6.02 12.42 31.92
C GLU A 167 6.02 10.89 31.81
N LYS A 168 6.89 10.20 32.57
CA LYS A 168 6.95 8.74 32.55
C LYS A 168 5.77 8.16 33.30
N ALA A 169 4.94 7.38 32.61
CA ALA A 169 3.69 6.83 33.14
C ALA A 169 3.83 5.42 33.74
N CYS A 170 4.86 4.64 33.37
CA CYS A 170 5.13 3.32 33.95
C CYS A 170 6.62 2.97 33.93
N ASP A 171 7.07 2.15 34.92
CA ASP A 171 8.49 1.82 35.11
C ASP A 171 8.95 0.53 34.41
N ARG A 172 8.04 -0.28 33.89
CA ARG A 172 8.40 -1.58 33.32
C ARG A 172 8.28 -1.58 31.81
N PRO A 173 9.41 -1.62 31.07
CA PRO A 173 9.37 -1.82 29.62
C PRO A 173 8.80 -3.22 29.28
N MET A 174 8.17 -3.35 28.12
CA MET A 174 7.73 -4.66 27.64
C MET A 174 8.94 -5.57 27.39
N LEU A 175 8.88 -6.81 27.87
CA LEU A 175 9.95 -7.82 27.73
C LEU A 175 10.41 -7.97 26.26
N ARG A 176 9.49 -7.88 25.31
CA ARG A 176 9.84 -7.96 23.88
C ARG A 176 10.86 -6.90 23.49
N TRP A 177 10.65 -5.66 23.90
CA TRP A 177 11.53 -4.55 23.54
C TRP A 177 12.89 -4.61 24.24
N GLU A 178 12.93 -5.17 25.44
CA GLU A 178 14.19 -5.46 26.11
C GLU A 178 15.02 -6.48 25.31
N VAL A 179 14.39 -7.55 24.82
CA VAL A 179 15.06 -8.55 23.97
C VAL A 179 15.49 -7.91 22.62
N VAL A 180 14.63 -7.12 21.98
CA VAL A 180 14.98 -6.40 20.73
C VAL A 180 16.16 -5.46 20.94
N ARG A 181 16.20 -4.73 22.06
CA ARG A 181 17.29 -3.84 22.41
C ARG A 181 18.61 -4.60 22.59
N ARG A 182 18.58 -5.76 23.27
CA ARG A 182 19.77 -6.63 23.41
C ARG A 182 20.28 -7.13 22.07
N ILE A 183 19.38 -7.58 21.18
CA ILE A 183 19.73 -8.02 19.82
C ILE A 183 20.40 -6.85 19.09
N ARG A 184 19.78 -5.66 19.10
CA ARG A 184 20.30 -4.46 18.43
C ARG A 184 21.70 -4.08 18.93
N ALA A 185 21.91 -4.11 20.25
CA ALA A 185 23.23 -3.84 20.87
C ALA A 185 24.29 -4.85 20.45
N ASN A 186 23.96 -6.15 20.40
CA ASN A 186 24.87 -7.20 19.92
C ASN A 186 25.23 -7.05 18.44
N LEU A 187 24.25 -6.75 17.58
CA LEU A 187 24.49 -6.50 16.15
C LEU A 187 25.34 -5.23 15.93
N ALA A 188 25.17 -4.19 16.77
CA ALA A 188 26.00 -3.01 16.74
C ALA A 188 27.45 -3.31 17.19
N ALA A 189 27.61 -4.07 18.30
CA ALA A 189 28.92 -4.50 18.80
C ALA A 189 29.68 -5.40 17.83
N ALA A 190 28.98 -6.11 16.93
CA ALA A 190 29.60 -6.93 15.90
C ALA A 190 30.24 -6.12 14.76
N GLY A 191 30.09 -4.79 14.71
CA GLY A 191 30.72 -3.94 13.70
C GLY A 191 30.22 -4.17 12.28
N LEU A 192 28.94 -4.54 12.13
CA LEU A 192 28.30 -4.79 10.84
C LEU A 192 28.05 -3.48 10.08
N SER A 193 28.01 -3.56 8.74
CA SER A 193 27.49 -2.47 7.92
C SER A 193 26.06 -2.11 8.32
N ASP A 194 25.67 -0.83 8.17
CA ASP A 194 24.32 -0.38 8.51
C ASP A 194 23.25 -1.17 7.73
N GLN A 195 23.57 -1.53 6.48
CA GLN A 195 22.70 -2.31 5.62
C GLN A 195 22.47 -3.72 6.16
N SER A 196 23.54 -4.45 6.47
CA SER A 196 23.48 -5.82 7.01
C SER A 196 22.86 -5.85 8.40
N ARG A 197 23.18 -4.85 9.25
CA ARG A 197 22.57 -4.69 10.57
C ARG A 197 21.06 -4.49 10.47
N GLY A 198 20.60 -3.58 9.60
CA GLY A 198 19.17 -3.34 9.39
C GLY A 198 18.43 -4.57 8.86
N LEU A 199 19.03 -5.32 7.91
CA LEU A 199 18.45 -6.55 7.38
C LEU A 199 18.34 -7.66 8.43
N LEU A 200 19.39 -7.87 9.22
CA LEU A 200 19.39 -8.86 10.30
C LEU A 200 18.36 -8.53 11.38
N LEU A 201 18.27 -7.26 11.79
CA LEU A 201 17.26 -6.84 12.76
C LEU A 201 15.85 -7.09 12.21
N ALA A 202 15.60 -6.74 10.95
CA ALA A 202 14.31 -6.98 10.30
C ALA A 202 13.95 -8.47 10.22
N LEU A 203 14.93 -9.33 9.92
CA LEU A 203 14.74 -10.78 9.80
C LEU A 203 14.46 -11.44 11.16
N LEU A 204 15.11 -10.98 12.23
CA LEU A 204 14.99 -11.57 13.58
C LEU A 204 13.76 -11.07 14.33
N THR A 205 13.42 -9.80 14.20
CA THR A 205 12.42 -9.12 15.06
C THR A 205 11.21 -8.58 14.29
N GLY A 206 11.26 -8.58 12.95
CA GLY A 206 10.25 -7.94 12.11
C GLY A 206 10.38 -6.43 11.98
N GLU A 207 11.31 -5.79 12.72
CA GLU A 207 11.50 -4.33 12.72
C GLU A 207 12.36 -3.89 11.53
N ARG A 208 11.74 -3.15 10.59
CA ARG A 208 12.38 -2.75 9.31
C ARG A 208 12.86 -1.30 9.32
N ILE A 209 12.88 -0.65 10.47
CA ILE A 209 13.17 0.78 10.56
C ILE A 209 14.61 1.10 10.15
N ASP A 210 15.54 0.21 10.49
CA ASP A 210 16.96 0.40 10.22
C ASP A 210 17.37 -0.09 8.81
N VAL A 211 16.42 -0.55 7.98
CA VAL A 211 16.70 -0.96 6.60
C VAL A 211 16.76 0.29 5.70
N PRO A 212 17.90 0.61 5.08
CA PRO A 212 18.03 1.77 4.23
C PRO A 212 17.05 1.73 3.03
N PRO A 213 16.51 2.88 2.58
CA PRO A 213 15.53 2.94 1.48
C PRO A 213 16.06 2.40 0.14
N ASP A 214 17.34 2.61 -0.15
CA ASP A 214 18.01 2.09 -1.35
C ASP A 214 18.07 0.56 -1.34
N VAL A 215 18.39 -0.04 -0.19
CA VAL A 215 18.37 -1.49 0.01
C VAL A 215 16.96 -2.04 -0.18
N MET A 216 15.94 -1.39 0.40
CA MET A 216 14.55 -1.81 0.22
C MET A 216 14.12 -1.74 -1.26
N THR A 217 14.56 -0.72 -1.99
CA THR A 217 14.31 -0.58 -3.43
C THR A 217 15.01 -1.68 -4.23
N LEU A 218 16.26 -1.99 -3.91
CA LEU A 218 17.02 -3.10 -4.52
C LEU A 218 16.29 -4.43 -4.32
N LEU A 219 15.85 -4.73 -3.10
CA LEU A 219 15.13 -5.97 -2.79
C LEU A 219 13.78 -6.07 -3.51
N ARG A 220 13.09 -4.94 -3.73
CA ARG A 220 11.85 -4.91 -4.54
C ARG A 220 12.14 -5.18 -6.00
N ARG A 221 13.16 -4.53 -6.59
CA ARG A 221 13.57 -4.74 -7.98
C ARG A 221 13.96 -6.20 -8.26
N THR A 222 14.63 -6.84 -7.33
CA THR A 222 15.07 -8.24 -7.42
C THR A 222 14.03 -9.26 -6.94
N GLY A 223 12.83 -8.82 -6.51
CA GLY A 223 11.74 -9.68 -6.04
C GLY A 223 12.01 -10.37 -4.70
N THR A 224 13.08 -9.98 -3.96
CA THR A 224 13.49 -10.61 -2.70
C THR A 224 12.98 -9.90 -1.45
N ALA A 225 12.24 -8.80 -1.57
CA ALA A 225 11.71 -8.04 -0.44
C ALA A 225 10.82 -8.86 0.52
N HIS A 226 10.20 -9.94 0.03
CA HIS A 226 9.38 -10.84 0.83
C HIS A 226 10.20 -11.66 1.85
N LEU A 227 11.50 -11.83 1.65
CA LEU A 227 12.39 -12.53 2.59
C LEU A 227 12.58 -11.77 3.90
N LEU A 228 12.44 -10.43 3.89
CA LEU A 228 12.44 -9.62 5.10
C LEU A 228 11.12 -9.71 5.90
N ALA A 229 10.06 -10.23 5.29
CA ALA A 229 8.87 -10.57 6.03
C ALA A 229 9.12 -11.89 6.75
N ILE A 230 8.90 -11.93 8.06
CA ILE A 230 8.94 -13.19 8.78
C ILE A 230 7.85 -14.08 8.18
N SER A 231 8.32 -15.05 7.39
CA SER A 231 7.43 -15.90 6.60
C SER A 231 6.90 -17.09 7.41
N GLY A 232 5.85 -17.70 6.91
CA GLY A 232 5.34 -18.94 7.45
C GLY A 232 6.39 -20.06 7.51
N LEU A 233 7.27 -20.08 6.51
CA LEU A 233 8.37 -21.04 6.45
C LEU A 233 9.35 -20.87 7.62
N HIS A 234 9.65 -19.65 8.05
CA HIS A 234 10.53 -19.38 9.19
C HIS A 234 9.95 -19.91 10.49
N VAL A 235 8.64 -19.74 10.74
CA VAL A 235 7.96 -20.26 11.93
C VAL A 235 7.93 -21.79 11.93
N MET A 236 7.61 -22.41 10.78
CA MET A 236 7.58 -23.86 10.61
C MET A 236 8.97 -24.48 10.76
N LEU A 237 10.00 -23.86 10.19
CA LEU A 237 11.39 -24.28 10.30
C LEU A 237 11.86 -24.22 11.75
N PHE A 238 11.57 -23.11 12.45
CA PHE A 238 11.91 -22.96 13.86
C PHE A 238 11.23 -24.01 14.72
N GLY A 239 9.92 -24.20 14.53
CA GLY A 239 9.18 -25.27 15.23
C GLY A 239 9.75 -26.66 14.93
N GLY A 240 10.14 -26.93 13.68
CA GLY A 240 10.77 -28.18 13.27
C GLY A 240 12.13 -28.44 13.93
N ILE A 241 13.00 -27.41 13.97
CA ILE A 241 14.32 -27.47 14.64
C ILE A 241 14.14 -27.73 16.15
N VAL A 242 13.20 -27.01 16.78
CA VAL A 242 12.88 -27.19 18.19
C VAL A 242 12.36 -28.63 18.49
N ALA A 243 11.45 -29.13 17.65
CA ALA A 243 10.93 -30.48 17.78
C ALA A 243 12.02 -31.53 17.59
N TRP A 244 12.92 -31.32 16.61
CA TRP A 244 14.06 -32.19 16.36
C TRP A 244 15.00 -32.22 17.58
N PHE A 245 15.37 -31.07 18.13
CA PHE A 245 16.23 -30.96 19.31
C PHE A 245 15.57 -31.54 20.54
N ALA A 246 14.26 -31.30 20.76
CA ALA A 246 13.50 -31.88 21.86
C ALA A 246 13.45 -33.43 21.83
N ARG A 247 13.50 -34.03 20.62
CA ARG A 247 13.58 -35.47 20.46
C ARG A 247 14.90 -36.07 20.95
N TRP A 248 15.98 -35.31 20.89
CA TRP A 248 17.31 -35.72 21.34
C TRP A 248 17.49 -35.59 22.85
N THR A 249 16.84 -34.61 23.46
CA THR A 249 17.02 -34.28 24.88
C THR A 249 16.00 -34.94 25.79
N LEU A 250 14.83 -35.35 25.28
CA LEU A 250 13.78 -35.97 26.07
C LEU A 250 13.83 -37.52 25.95
N PRO A 251 13.75 -38.27 27.05
CA PRO A 251 13.87 -39.75 27.02
C PRO A 251 12.69 -40.43 26.32
N THR A 252 12.99 -41.37 25.40
CA THR A 252 12.11 -41.92 24.35
C THR A 252 11.25 -43.14 24.73
N ARG A 253 10.67 -43.26 25.92
CA ARG A 253 10.04 -44.49 26.36
C ARG A 253 8.52 -44.65 26.19
N SER A 254 7.80 -43.70 25.59
CA SER A 254 6.34 -43.86 25.34
C SER A 254 5.81 -42.95 24.24
N GLY A 255 4.70 -43.31 23.57
CA GLY A 255 4.02 -42.54 22.55
C GLY A 255 3.58 -41.14 23.00
N LEU A 256 3.45 -40.88 24.30
CA LEU A 256 3.25 -39.56 24.93
C LEU A 256 4.38 -38.56 24.64
N LEU A 257 5.55 -39.04 24.26
CA LEU A 257 6.71 -38.16 23.99
C LEU A 257 6.67 -37.45 22.65
N VAL A 258 6.12 -38.09 21.64
CA VAL A 258 5.92 -37.49 20.33
C VAL A 258 4.96 -36.29 20.47
N ASP A 259 3.97 -36.40 21.35
CA ASP A 259 3.02 -35.32 21.62
C ASP A 259 3.65 -34.19 22.44
N ARG A 260 4.57 -34.51 23.38
CA ARG A 260 5.33 -33.49 24.13
C ARG A 260 6.27 -32.71 23.27
N THR A 261 7.01 -33.33 22.34
CA THR A 261 7.91 -32.59 21.40
C THR A 261 7.15 -31.66 20.49
N ARG A 262 5.96 -32.07 20.02
CA ARG A 262 5.08 -31.22 19.23
C ARG A 262 4.55 -30.03 20.03
N PHE A 263 4.14 -30.26 21.28
CA PHE A 263 3.69 -29.22 22.18
C PHE A 263 4.81 -28.20 22.45
N VAL A 264 6.03 -28.65 22.75
CA VAL A 264 7.21 -27.80 22.93
C VAL A 264 7.45 -26.95 21.66
N ALA A 265 7.39 -27.55 20.47
CA ALA A 265 7.56 -26.85 19.21
C ALA A 265 6.52 -25.73 19.01
N VAL A 266 5.25 -25.98 19.35
CA VAL A 266 4.17 -24.98 19.28
C VAL A 266 4.42 -23.82 20.24
N VAL A 267 4.77 -24.13 21.51
CA VAL A 267 4.98 -23.10 22.54
C VAL A 267 6.20 -22.24 22.22
N VAL A 268 7.32 -22.86 21.84
CA VAL A 268 8.56 -22.12 21.55
C VAL A 268 8.42 -21.32 20.26
N SER A 269 7.71 -21.84 19.25
CA SER A 269 7.44 -21.06 18.03
C SER A 269 6.47 -19.88 18.28
N LEU A 270 5.57 -19.97 19.26
CA LEU A 270 4.79 -18.82 19.73
C LEU A 270 5.69 -17.71 20.29
N GLY A 271 6.70 -18.10 21.10
CA GLY A 271 7.70 -17.14 21.60
C GLY A 271 8.45 -16.42 20.48
N TYR A 272 8.80 -17.14 19.41
CA TYR A 272 9.41 -16.52 18.23
C TYR A 272 8.43 -15.61 17.48
N VAL A 273 7.18 -16.01 17.28
CA VAL A 273 6.14 -15.16 16.66
C VAL A 273 5.93 -13.89 17.47
N TRP A 274 5.92 -14.00 18.81
CA TRP A 274 5.81 -12.85 19.71
C TRP A 274 7.03 -11.91 19.59
N LEU A 275 8.24 -12.45 19.58
CA LEU A 275 9.47 -11.67 19.37
C LEU A 275 9.44 -10.95 18.01
N ALA A 276 8.95 -11.62 17.00
CA ALA A 276 8.75 -11.12 15.63
C ALA A 276 7.66 -10.04 15.50
N GLY A 277 7.09 -9.56 16.60
CA GLY A 277 6.03 -8.56 16.61
C GLY A 277 4.67 -9.09 16.13
N ALA A 278 4.47 -10.41 16.16
CA ALA A 278 3.23 -11.10 15.79
C ALA A 278 2.64 -10.62 14.43
N GLY A 279 3.51 -10.39 13.43
CA GLY A 279 3.08 -10.00 12.08
C GLY A 279 2.09 -11.01 11.49
N LEU A 280 1.16 -10.54 10.65
CA LEU A 280 0.09 -11.35 10.06
C LEU A 280 0.56 -12.66 9.39
N PRO A 281 1.67 -12.70 8.62
CA PRO A 281 2.17 -13.94 8.04
C PRO A 281 2.62 -14.96 9.10
N ALA A 282 3.27 -14.48 10.17
CA ALA A 282 3.77 -15.33 11.25
C ALA A 282 2.61 -15.90 12.09
N GLN A 283 1.58 -15.11 12.40
CA GLN A 283 0.37 -15.56 13.10
C GLN A 283 -0.33 -16.68 12.34
N ARG A 284 -0.52 -16.53 11.01
CA ARG A 284 -1.17 -17.55 10.18
C ARG A 284 -0.40 -18.85 10.13
N ALA A 285 0.92 -18.77 9.99
CA ALA A 285 1.76 -19.94 9.99
C ALA A 285 1.73 -20.68 11.32
N TRP A 286 1.76 -19.94 12.42
CA TRP A 286 1.60 -20.53 13.75
C TRP A 286 0.23 -21.17 13.92
N THR A 287 -0.85 -20.51 13.46
CA THR A 287 -2.21 -21.09 13.46
C THR A 287 -2.26 -22.41 12.68
N MET A 288 -1.65 -22.47 11.48
CA MET A 288 -1.57 -23.71 10.71
C MET A 288 -0.77 -24.79 11.45
N LEU A 289 0.35 -24.44 12.09
CA LEU A 289 1.13 -25.35 12.91
C LEU A 289 0.31 -25.91 14.06
N VAL A 290 -0.42 -25.08 14.78
CA VAL A 290 -1.31 -25.49 15.88
C VAL A 290 -2.38 -26.48 15.38
N ILE A 291 -3.05 -26.15 14.25
CA ILE A 291 -4.09 -27.02 13.67
C ILE A 291 -3.51 -28.41 13.35
N VAL A 292 -2.33 -28.45 12.72
CA VAL A 292 -1.64 -29.72 12.41
C VAL A 292 -1.30 -30.47 13.70
N CYS A 293 -0.71 -29.81 14.69
CA CYS A 293 -0.32 -30.45 15.95
C CYS A 293 -1.55 -30.96 16.73
N VAL A 294 -2.64 -30.22 16.79
CA VAL A 294 -3.90 -30.65 17.41
C VAL A 294 -4.49 -31.86 16.68
N ALA A 295 -4.50 -31.86 15.35
CA ALA A 295 -5.00 -32.99 14.57
C ALA A 295 -4.18 -34.27 14.83
N LEU A 296 -2.86 -34.13 14.90
CA LEU A 296 -1.96 -35.25 15.23
C LEU A 296 -2.13 -35.72 16.67
N PHE A 297 -2.38 -34.80 17.61
CA PHE A 297 -2.67 -35.16 19.02
C PHE A 297 -3.97 -35.93 19.14
N VAL A 298 -5.02 -35.53 18.44
CA VAL A 298 -6.33 -36.25 18.40
C VAL A 298 -6.26 -37.50 17.50
N ARG A 299 -5.07 -37.83 16.98
CA ARG A 299 -4.81 -38.97 16.08
C ARG A 299 -5.68 -38.98 14.82
N ARG A 300 -6.07 -37.81 14.33
CA ARG A 300 -6.81 -37.64 13.08
C ARG A 300 -5.89 -37.23 11.96
N GLN A 301 -5.96 -37.95 10.86
CA GLN A 301 -5.33 -37.52 9.61
C GLN A 301 -6.21 -36.47 8.95
N ILE A 302 -5.71 -35.22 8.83
CA ILE A 302 -6.38 -34.16 8.13
C ILE A 302 -5.55 -33.76 6.91
N GLY A 303 -6.21 -33.59 5.77
CA GLY A 303 -5.54 -33.16 4.54
C GLY A 303 -5.11 -31.69 4.63
N LEU A 304 -4.06 -31.32 3.88
CA LEU A 304 -3.56 -29.95 3.78
C LEU A 304 -4.67 -28.94 3.43
N SER A 305 -5.64 -29.34 2.61
CA SER A 305 -6.79 -28.51 2.27
C SER A 305 -7.64 -28.17 3.49
N THR A 306 -7.84 -29.10 4.43
CA THR A 306 -8.59 -28.85 5.66
C THR A 306 -7.84 -27.89 6.58
N VAL A 307 -6.53 -28.08 6.74
CA VAL A 307 -5.67 -27.14 7.50
C VAL A 307 -5.75 -25.75 6.93
N TRP A 308 -5.64 -25.62 5.61
CA TRP A 308 -5.71 -24.36 4.90
C TRP A 308 -7.06 -23.65 5.10
N TRP A 309 -8.18 -24.39 4.97
CA TRP A 309 -9.53 -23.85 5.19
C TRP A 309 -9.77 -23.43 6.64
N CYS A 310 -9.34 -24.22 7.61
CA CYS A 310 -9.49 -23.89 9.03
C CYS A 310 -8.67 -22.64 9.38
N ALA A 311 -7.44 -22.51 8.86
CA ALA A 311 -6.61 -21.34 9.08
C ALA A 311 -7.19 -20.08 8.40
N CYS A 312 -7.72 -20.20 7.18
CA CYS A 312 -8.47 -19.13 6.51
C CYS A 312 -9.63 -18.64 7.38
N LEU A 313 -10.39 -19.58 7.91
CA LEU A 313 -11.58 -19.30 8.70
C LEU A 313 -11.23 -18.58 10.01
N ILE A 314 -10.20 -19.05 10.73
CA ILE A 314 -9.72 -18.39 11.96
C ILE A 314 -9.25 -16.95 11.65
N ALA A 315 -8.49 -16.77 10.57
CA ALA A 315 -8.02 -15.44 10.17
C ALA A 315 -9.17 -14.49 9.77
N LEU A 316 -10.24 -15.03 9.18
CA LEU A 316 -11.45 -14.27 8.83
C LEU A 316 -12.28 -13.88 10.06
N VAL A 317 -12.35 -14.76 11.07
CA VAL A 317 -13.05 -14.47 12.33
C VAL A 317 -12.32 -13.37 13.10
N ASP A 318 -10.99 -13.39 13.10
CA ASP A 318 -10.17 -12.39 13.79
C ASP A 318 -10.33 -10.98 13.17
N ALA A 319 -10.15 -10.87 11.85
CA ALA A 319 -10.27 -9.59 11.15
C ALA A 319 -10.69 -9.78 9.69
N PRO A 320 -12.01 -9.78 9.41
CA PRO A 320 -12.54 -10.05 8.07
C PRO A 320 -12.08 -9.05 7.01
N GLN A 321 -11.80 -7.80 7.38
CA GLN A 321 -11.24 -6.77 6.48
C GLN A 321 -9.83 -7.10 5.98
N ARG A 322 -9.13 -8.07 6.58
CA ARG A 322 -7.79 -8.51 6.15
C ARG A 322 -7.81 -9.36 4.88
N VAL A 323 -8.97 -9.90 4.46
CA VAL A 323 -9.12 -10.73 3.24
C VAL A 323 -8.62 -9.99 2.00
N VAL A 324 -8.93 -8.71 1.91
CA VAL A 324 -8.51 -7.86 0.79
C VAL A 324 -7.08 -7.33 0.93
N SER A 325 -6.31 -7.77 1.93
CA SER A 325 -4.91 -7.35 2.07
C SER A 325 -3.98 -8.19 1.17
N ALA A 326 -2.95 -7.54 0.61
CA ALA A 326 -1.87 -8.22 -0.10
C ALA A 326 -1.27 -9.37 0.73
N SER A 327 -1.08 -9.12 2.04
CA SER A 327 -0.53 -10.10 2.96
C SER A 327 -1.40 -11.35 3.09
N PHE A 328 -2.73 -11.22 3.11
CA PHE A 328 -3.65 -12.36 3.16
C PHE A 328 -3.60 -13.16 1.85
N ILE A 329 -3.80 -12.48 0.72
CA ILE A 329 -3.89 -13.13 -0.60
C ILE A 329 -2.58 -13.81 -0.97
N LEU A 330 -1.43 -13.15 -0.77
CA LEU A 330 -0.14 -13.75 -1.11
C LEU A 330 0.20 -14.93 -0.21
N SER A 331 -0.10 -14.87 1.10
CA SER A 331 0.22 -15.96 2.01
C SER A 331 -0.69 -17.18 1.83
N PHE A 332 -2.00 -16.99 1.79
CA PHE A 332 -2.93 -18.11 1.58
C PHE A 332 -2.88 -18.62 0.13
N GLY A 333 -2.66 -17.73 -0.83
CA GLY A 333 -2.44 -18.10 -2.23
C GLY A 333 -1.20 -18.97 -2.39
N ALA A 334 -0.08 -18.61 -1.77
CA ALA A 334 1.15 -19.42 -1.81
C ALA A 334 0.93 -20.84 -1.25
N VAL A 335 0.34 -20.95 -0.06
CA VAL A 335 0.07 -22.27 0.55
C VAL A 335 -0.94 -23.07 -0.28
N GLY A 336 -1.96 -22.40 -0.84
CA GLY A 336 -2.93 -23.03 -1.74
C GLY A 336 -2.28 -23.61 -3.01
N LEU A 337 -1.38 -22.85 -3.64
CA LEU A 337 -0.63 -23.29 -4.82
C LEU A 337 0.28 -24.49 -4.49
N LEU A 338 0.97 -24.47 -3.35
CA LEU A 338 1.81 -25.58 -2.90
C LEU A 338 0.96 -26.83 -2.57
N ALA A 339 -0.22 -26.66 -1.98
CA ALA A 339 -1.14 -27.77 -1.72
C ALA A 339 -1.67 -28.39 -3.03
N ILE A 340 -1.94 -27.59 -4.05
CA ILE A 340 -2.31 -28.06 -5.39
C ILE A 340 -1.15 -28.83 -6.02
N GLN A 341 0.07 -28.28 -5.96
CA GLN A 341 1.26 -28.97 -6.46
C GLN A 341 1.47 -30.32 -5.78
N HIS A 342 1.39 -30.36 -4.45
CA HIS A 342 1.56 -31.60 -3.70
C HIS A 342 0.52 -32.66 -4.10
N ALA A 343 -0.75 -32.27 -4.23
CA ALA A 343 -1.81 -33.18 -4.68
C ALA A 343 -1.57 -33.67 -6.11
N TRP A 344 -1.04 -32.82 -6.99
CA TRP A 344 -0.74 -33.17 -8.38
C TRP A 344 0.46 -34.12 -8.51
N THR A 345 1.57 -33.82 -7.82
CA THR A 345 2.78 -34.67 -7.84
C THR A 345 2.51 -36.05 -7.25
N ALA A 346 1.66 -36.13 -6.21
CA ALA A 346 1.24 -37.42 -5.63
C ALA A 346 0.45 -38.31 -6.62
N VAL A 347 -0.24 -37.72 -7.59
CA VAL A 347 -1.05 -38.47 -8.59
C VAL A 347 -0.25 -38.80 -9.85
N THR A 348 0.68 -37.91 -10.27
CA THR A 348 1.31 -37.99 -11.60
C THR A 348 2.73 -38.53 -11.61
N TRP A 349 3.44 -38.43 -10.50
CA TRP A 349 4.82 -38.88 -10.40
C TRP A 349 4.92 -40.13 -9.51
N SER A 350 5.16 -41.28 -10.12
CA SER A 350 5.72 -42.44 -9.43
C SER A 350 7.05 -42.02 -8.79
N SER A 351 7.38 -42.60 -7.64
CA SER A 351 8.41 -42.29 -6.63
C SER A 351 9.85 -41.89 -7.09
N GLN A 352 10.09 -41.58 -8.38
CA GLN A 352 11.42 -41.32 -8.93
C GLN A 352 11.69 -39.88 -9.38
N GLY A 353 10.76 -38.92 -9.16
CA GLY A 353 11.02 -37.52 -9.47
C GLY A 353 12.08 -36.91 -8.54
N SER A 354 13.13 -36.27 -9.11
CA SER A 354 14.18 -35.66 -8.30
C SER A 354 13.60 -34.51 -7.45
N THR A 355 14.04 -34.41 -6.20
CA THR A 355 13.67 -33.33 -5.26
C THR A 355 13.92 -31.94 -5.89
N ALA A 356 14.99 -31.80 -6.68
CA ALA A 356 15.34 -30.56 -7.38
C ALA A 356 14.27 -30.14 -8.40
N CYS A 357 13.71 -31.07 -9.17
CA CYS A 357 12.64 -30.78 -10.12
C CYS A 357 11.36 -30.34 -9.40
N SER A 358 11.02 -30.96 -8.29
CA SER A 358 9.86 -30.57 -7.46
C SER A 358 10.02 -29.16 -6.87
N LEU A 359 11.22 -28.81 -6.40
CA LEU A 359 11.53 -27.48 -5.89
C LEU A 359 11.48 -26.42 -7.00
N GLY A 360 12.04 -26.73 -8.20
CA GLY A 360 11.96 -25.85 -9.36
C GLY A 360 10.52 -25.60 -9.79
N LEU A 361 9.70 -26.63 -9.84
CA LEU A 361 8.27 -26.52 -10.15
C LEU A 361 7.53 -25.67 -9.10
N ALA A 362 7.80 -25.89 -7.79
CA ALA A 362 7.23 -25.09 -6.72
C ALA A 362 7.56 -23.60 -6.89
N GLN A 363 8.83 -23.29 -7.18
CA GLN A 363 9.27 -21.91 -7.39
C GLN A 363 8.60 -21.25 -8.60
N CYS A 364 8.52 -21.95 -9.72
CA CYS A 364 7.80 -21.46 -10.91
C CYS A 364 6.33 -21.21 -10.61
N LEU A 365 5.67 -22.17 -9.95
CA LEU A 365 4.25 -22.06 -9.61
C LEU A 365 3.97 -20.89 -8.67
N LEU A 366 4.81 -20.68 -7.66
CA LEU A 366 4.70 -19.53 -6.75
C LEU A 366 4.96 -18.21 -7.48
N SER A 367 6.03 -18.13 -8.25
CA SER A 367 6.42 -16.89 -8.93
C SER A 367 5.38 -16.43 -9.96
N PHE A 368 4.92 -17.34 -10.82
CA PHE A 368 3.94 -17.02 -11.87
C PHE A 368 2.50 -17.04 -11.34
N GLY A 369 2.17 -17.95 -10.42
CA GLY A 369 0.83 -18.04 -9.84
C GLY A 369 0.46 -16.85 -8.96
N LEU A 370 1.45 -16.24 -8.28
CA LEU A 370 1.22 -15.03 -7.48
C LEU A 370 1.49 -13.73 -8.26
N ALA A 371 2.09 -13.78 -9.44
CA ALA A 371 2.41 -12.61 -10.24
C ALA A 371 1.21 -11.66 -10.47
N PRO A 372 0.00 -12.13 -10.81
CA PRO A 372 -1.16 -11.26 -10.95
C PRO A 372 -1.52 -10.53 -9.66
N ALA A 373 -1.47 -11.22 -8.52
CA ALA A 373 -1.74 -10.60 -7.23
C ALA A 373 -0.67 -9.57 -6.88
N VAL A 374 0.62 -9.89 -7.07
CA VAL A 374 1.75 -8.96 -6.83
C VAL A 374 1.60 -7.72 -7.71
N ALA A 375 1.33 -7.90 -9.00
CA ALA A 375 1.15 -6.80 -9.94
C ALA A 375 -0.04 -5.91 -9.58
N LEU A 376 -1.17 -6.49 -9.16
CA LEU A 376 -2.36 -5.75 -8.71
C LEU A 376 -2.10 -4.89 -7.47
N TRP A 377 -1.38 -5.42 -6.47
CA TRP A 377 -1.14 -4.70 -5.21
C TRP A 377 0.05 -3.75 -5.25
N PHE A 378 1.09 -4.09 -6.00
CA PHE A 378 2.35 -3.32 -6.01
C PHE A 378 2.61 -2.58 -7.32
N GLY A 379 1.69 -2.70 -8.30
CA GLY A 379 1.78 -2.01 -9.59
C GLY A 379 2.84 -2.59 -10.55
N SER A 380 3.65 -3.54 -10.09
CA SER A 380 4.74 -4.14 -10.89
C SER A 380 5.11 -5.52 -10.37
N TRP A 381 5.73 -6.33 -11.22
CA TRP A 381 6.25 -7.65 -10.90
C TRP A 381 7.67 -7.80 -11.44
N SER A 382 8.55 -8.50 -10.70
CA SER A 382 9.94 -8.71 -11.08
C SER A 382 10.13 -10.06 -11.75
N PHE A 383 10.47 -10.07 -13.03
CA PHE A 383 10.83 -11.29 -13.74
C PHE A 383 12.17 -11.86 -13.23
N VAL A 384 13.12 -10.98 -12.93
CA VAL A 384 14.43 -11.34 -12.37
C VAL A 384 14.28 -12.07 -11.05
N GLY A 385 13.24 -11.69 -10.28
CA GLY A 385 12.90 -12.34 -9.02
C GLY A 385 12.65 -13.85 -9.14
N VAL A 386 12.22 -14.35 -10.29
CA VAL A 386 12.02 -15.80 -10.50
C VAL A 386 13.36 -16.54 -10.39
N LEU A 387 14.38 -16.04 -11.10
CA LEU A 387 15.72 -16.65 -11.12
C LEU A 387 16.44 -16.45 -9.78
N VAL A 388 16.39 -15.23 -9.24
CA VAL A 388 17.02 -14.91 -7.95
C VAL A 388 16.43 -15.77 -6.84
N ASN A 389 15.10 -15.91 -6.76
CA ASN A 389 14.43 -16.67 -5.73
C ASN A 389 14.68 -18.18 -5.82
N LEU A 390 14.94 -18.71 -7.02
CA LEU A 390 15.32 -20.11 -7.19
C LEU A 390 16.59 -20.47 -6.40
N LEU A 391 17.55 -19.55 -6.31
CA LEU A 391 18.80 -19.73 -5.57
C LEU A 391 18.70 -19.22 -4.12
N VAL A 392 18.13 -18.02 -3.96
CA VAL A 392 18.16 -17.29 -2.68
C VAL A 392 17.19 -17.88 -1.67
N VAL A 393 15.98 -18.31 -2.07
CA VAL A 393 15.01 -18.87 -1.14
C VAL A 393 15.50 -20.16 -0.47
N PRO A 394 16.05 -21.17 -1.17
CA PRO A 394 16.66 -22.34 -0.51
C PRO A 394 17.84 -21.96 0.41
N LEU A 395 18.74 -21.08 -0.04
CA LEU A 395 19.88 -20.62 0.76
C LEU A 395 19.42 -19.96 2.06
N PHE A 396 18.45 -19.04 1.97
CA PHE A 396 17.89 -18.39 3.15
C PHE A 396 17.19 -19.37 4.08
N SER A 397 16.40 -20.28 3.54
CA SER A 397 15.58 -21.21 4.35
C SER A 397 16.41 -22.28 5.02
N VAL A 398 17.43 -22.84 4.33
CA VAL A 398 18.20 -23.99 4.80
C VAL A 398 19.48 -23.59 5.55
N VAL A 399 20.08 -22.46 5.20
CA VAL A 399 21.38 -22.06 5.78
C VAL A 399 21.25 -20.81 6.64
N ILE A 400 20.82 -19.71 6.05
CA ILE A 400 20.89 -18.39 6.71
C ILE A 400 19.93 -18.32 7.90
N MET A 401 18.68 -18.70 7.71
CA MET A 401 17.67 -18.60 8.77
C MET A 401 17.95 -19.54 9.97
N PRO A 402 18.31 -20.83 9.78
CA PRO A 402 18.74 -21.68 10.89
C PRO A 402 19.94 -21.12 11.65
N ALA A 403 20.95 -20.60 10.93
CA ALA A 403 22.13 -19.98 11.53
C ALA A 403 21.76 -18.71 12.34
N CYS A 404 20.89 -17.86 11.81
CA CYS A 404 20.38 -16.68 12.52
C CYS A 404 19.62 -17.06 13.79
N LEU A 405 18.76 -18.08 13.75
CA LEU A 405 18.00 -18.55 14.90
C LEU A 405 18.91 -19.19 15.97
N LEU A 406 19.94 -19.93 15.55
CA LEU A 406 20.95 -20.48 16.45
C LEU A 406 21.75 -19.35 17.11
N LEU A 407 22.22 -18.36 16.33
CA LEU A 407 22.94 -17.21 16.87
C LEU A 407 22.07 -16.34 17.80
N LEU A 408 20.77 -16.27 17.52
CA LEU A 408 19.82 -15.62 18.44
C LEU A 408 19.81 -16.33 19.80
N ALA A 409 19.76 -17.66 19.82
CA ALA A 409 19.86 -18.43 21.06
C ALA A 409 21.22 -18.24 21.76
N VAL A 410 22.31 -18.25 20.99
CA VAL A 410 23.66 -17.97 21.53
C VAL A 410 23.76 -16.55 22.11
N THR A 411 23.12 -15.55 21.49
CA THR A 411 23.07 -14.17 22.01
C THR A 411 22.47 -14.06 23.41
N LEU A 412 21.54 -14.95 23.75
CA LEU A 412 20.91 -14.98 25.06
C LEU A 412 21.82 -15.60 26.13
N VAL A 413 22.82 -16.41 25.71
CA VAL A 413 23.73 -17.15 26.62
C VAL A 413 25.10 -16.49 26.70
N SER A 414 25.66 -16.10 25.57
CA SER A 414 27.03 -15.53 25.48
C SER A 414 27.14 -14.49 24.38
N THR A 415 27.29 -13.23 24.76
CA THR A 415 27.45 -12.10 23.82
C THR A 415 28.72 -12.21 23.00
N GLY A 416 29.84 -12.64 23.58
CA GLY A 416 31.12 -12.73 22.88
C GLY A 416 31.12 -13.74 21.72
N LEU A 417 30.59 -14.95 21.95
CA LEU A 417 30.46 -15.96 20.90
C LEU A 417 29.48 -15.53 19.81
N ALA A 418 28.38 -14.88 20.20
CA ALA A 418 27.40 -14.38 19.26
C ALA A 418 27.98 -13.32 18.31
N ILE A 419 28.84 -12.42 18.78
CA ILE A 419 29.45 -11.37 17.98
C ILE A 419 30.22 -11.97 16.80
N ILE A 420 31.04 -12.96 17.02
CA ILE A 420 31.81 -13.64 15.95
C ILE A 420 30.87 -14.23 14.90
N GLY A 421 29.83 -14.91 15.34
CA GLY A 421 28.82 -15.47 14.44
C GLY A 421 28.08 -14.40 13.63
N TRP A 422 27.71 -13.29 14.27
CA TRP A 422 27.04 -12.18 13.59
C TRP A 422 27.94 -11.50 12.56
N GLN A 423 29.25 -11.39 12.81
CA GLN A 423 30.24 -10.89 11.84
C GLN A 423 30.24 -11.73 10.55
N TRP A 424 30.24 -13.06 10.69
CA TRP A 424 30.18 -13.97 9.53
C TRP A 424 28.87 -13.82 8.75
N ILE A 425 27.75 -13.84 9.42
CA ILE A 425 26.43 -13.67 8.77
C ILE A 425 26.32 -12.28 8.13
N GLY A 426 26.83 -11.23 8.76
CA GLY A 426 26.89 -9.89 8.20
C GLY A 426 27.65 -9.84 6.88
N ARG A 427 28.82 -10.49 6.78
CA ARG A 427 29.58 -10.61 5.52
C ARG A 427 28.78 -11.33 4.43
N VAL A 428 28.04 -12.39 4.79
CA VAL A 428 27.17 -13.08 3.84
C VAL A 428 26.09 -12.13 3.29
N PHE A 429 25.49 -11.26 4.14
CA PHE A 429 24.54 -10.26 3.68
C PHE A 429 25.19 -9.17 2.80
N ASP A 430 26.41 -8.73 3.12
CA ASP A 430 27.14 -7.76 2.30
C ASP A 430 27.43 -8.33 0.90
N VAL A 431 27.89 -9.59 0.81
CA VAL A 431 28.08 -10.29 -0.47
C VAL A 431 26.75 -10.47 -1.22
N TYR A 432 25.69 -10.83 -0.52
CA TYR A 432 24.36 -10.94 -1.12
C TYR A 432 23.89 -9.62 -1.72
N LEU A 433 24.01 -8.50 -1.01
CA LEU A 433 23.64 -7.18 -1.52
C LEU A 433 24.52 -6.75 -2.71
N ALA A 434 25.82 -7.03 -2.66
CA ALA A 434 26.73 -6.75 -3.76
C ALA A 434 26.34 -7.55 -5.02
N ALA A 435 26.01 -8.84 -4.87
CA ALA A 435 25.55 -9.69 -5.96
C ALA A 435 24.22 -9.17 -6.57
N LEU A 436 23.26 -8.73 -5.74
CA LEU A 436 22.02 -8.14 -6.23
C LEU A 436 22.25 -6.83 -7.00
N ARG A 437 23.15 -5.96 -6.52
CA ARG A 437 23.52 -4.71 -7.22
C ARG A 437 24.16 -5.01 -8.57
N TRP A 438 25.13 -5.91 -8.59
CA TRP A 438 25.77 -6.35 -9.82
C TRP A 438 24.74 -6.90 -10.83
N LEU A 439 23.83 -7.75 -10.37
CA LEU A 439 22.78 -8.32 -11.21
C LEU A 439 21.84 -7.24 -11.78
N THR A 440 21.44 -6.26 -10.97
CA THR A 440 20.57 -5.16 -11.43
C THR A 440 21.29 -4.22 -12.41
N GLN A 441 22.60 -4.05 -12.30
CA GLN A 441 23.42 -3.31 -13.28
C GLN A 441 23.54 -4.08 -14.61
N LEU A 442 23.71 -5.40 -14.54
CA LEU A 442 23.84 -6.26 -15.73
C LEU A 442 22.57 -6.30 -16.59
N ILE A 443 21.39 -6.28 -15.93
CA ILE A 443 20.09 -6.43 -16.63
C ILE A 443 19.57 -5.08 -17.15
N GLY A 444 20.17 -3.95 -16.74
CA GLY A 444 19.65 -2.61 -17.04
C GLY A 444 18.43 -2.24 -16.18
N GLY A 445 18.11 -0.93 -16.10
CA GLY A 445 17.26 -0.34 -15.08
C GLY A 445 15.84 -0.86 -14.88
N GLU A 446 15.26 -1.67 -15.77
CA GLU A 446 13.86 -2.12 -15.69
C GLU A 446 13.71 -3.62 -15.42
N ALA A 447 14.13 -4.05 -14.22
CA ALA A 447 13.79 -5.39 -13.73
C ALA A 447 12.29 -5.54 -13.33
N LEU A 448 11.52 -4.45 -13.34
CA LEU A 448 10.11 -4.43 -12.98
C LEU A 448 9.24 -4.29 -14.24
N VAL A 449 8.32 -5.24 -14.42
CA VAL A 449 7.36 -5.22 -15.54
C VAL A 449 6.10 -4.46 -15.08
N PRO A 450 5.66 -3.40 -15.78
CA PRO A 450 4.46 -2.64 -15.44
C PRO A 450 3.18 -3.50 -15.50
N LEU A 451 2.14 -3.09 -14.78
CA LEU A 451 0.90 -3.86 -14.64
C LEU A 451 0.24 -4.21 -15.99
N ALA A 452 0.20 -3.28 -16.94
CA ALA A 452 -0.48 -3.47 -18.23
C ALA A 452 0.10 -4.62 -19.06
N SER A 453 1.43 -4.79 -19.05
CA SER A 453 2.11 -5.90 -19.75
C SER A 453 2.27 -7.15 -18.88
N SER A 454 2.45 -6.97 -17.57
CA SER A 454 2.66 -8.08 -16.63
C SER A 454 1.38 -8.87 -16.34
N ALA A 455 0.23 -8.20 -16.27
CA ALA A 455 -1.05 -8.88 -16.09
C ALA A 455 -1.38 -9.77 -17.28
N LEU A 456 -1.11 -9.31 -18.52
CA LEU A 456 -1.25 -10.08 -19.75
C LEU A 456 -0.35 -11.32 -19.74
N ALA A 457 0.96 -11.11 -19.52
CA ALA A 457 1.93 -12.20 -19.53
C ALA A 457 1.68 -13.19 -18.39
N ALA A 458 1.43 -12.71 -17.18
CA ALA A 458 1.15 -13.55 -16.02
C ALA A 458 -0.18 -14.30 -16.17
N GLY A 459 -1.22 -13.66 -16.69
CA GLY A 459 -2.50 -14.30 -16.98
C GLY A 459 -2.35 -15.40 -18.02
N LEU A 460 -1.61 -15.16 -19.09
CA LEU A 460 -1.33 -16.14 -20.13
C LEU A 460 -0.53 -17.33 -19.57
N ILE A 461 0.52 -17.08 -18.78
CA ILE A 461 1.36 -18.13 -18.18
C ILE A 461 0.54 -18.96 -17.19
N VAL A 462 -0.28 -18.32 -16.35
CA VAL A 462 -1.18 -19.01 -15.42
C VAL A 462 -2.23 -19.81 -16.19
N ALA A 463 -2.78 -19.29 -17.27
CA ALA A 463 -3.73 -20.01 -18.13
C ALA A 463 -3.08 -21.21 -18.80
N ILE A 464 -1.85 -21.08 -19.32
CA ILE A 464 -1.09 -22.16 -19.94
C ILE A 464 -0.70 -23.22 -18.90
N ALA A 465 -0.12 -22.80 -17.76
CA ALA A 465 0.23 -23.71 -16.68
C ALA A 465 -1.00 -24.47 -16.16
N TYR A 466 -2.11 -23.77 -16.02
CA TYR A 466 -3.38 -24.38 -15.63
C TYR A 466 -3.97 -25.31 -16.70
N ALA A 467 -3.91 -24.95 -17.97
CA ALA A 467 -4.35 -25.83 -19.06
C ALA A 467 -3.55 -27.14 -19.08
N ILE A 468 -2.26 -27.08 -18.76
CA ILE A 468 -1.38 -28.25 -18.66
C ILE A 468 -1.70 -29.09 -17.41
N ILE A 469 -1.88 -28.44 -16.26
CA ILE A 469 -2.01 -29.10 -14.95
C ILE A 469 -3.45 -29.61 -14.71
N ALA A 470 -4.46 -28.88 -15.17
CA ALA A 470 -5.84 -29.09 -14.78
C ALA A 470 -6.70 -29.85 -15.81
N ARG A 471 -6.08 -30.73 -16.62
CA ARG A 471 -6.78 -31.47 -17.69
C ARG A 471 -8.07 -32.19 -17.25
N HIS A 472 -8.23 -32.47 -15.96
CA HIS A 472 -9.37 -33.18 -15.38
C HIS A 472 -10.08 -32.45 -14.22
N TRP A 473 -9.81 -31.17 -13.97
CA TRP A 473 -10.38 -30.44 -12.83
C TRP A 473 -11.59 -29.57 -13.21
N PRO A 474 -12.72 -29.70 -12.47
CA PRO A 474 -13.96 -28.98 -12.79
C PRO A 474 -13.88 -27.44 -12.61
N GLY A 475 -12.83 -26.93 -11.97
CA GLY A 475 -12.62 -25.50 -11.73
C GLY A 475 -12.05 -24.68 -12.91
N ARG A 476 -11.84 -25.29 -14.09
CA ARG A 476 -11.30 -24.64 -15.31
C ARG A 476 -12.01 -23.34 -15.67
N GLY A 477 -13.35 -23.36 -15.63
CA GLY A 477 -14.16 -22.22 -16.02
C GLY A 477 -13.96 -21.02 -15.11
N VAL A 478 -13.83 -21.24 -13.81
CA VAL A 478 -13.67 -20.16 -12.82
C VAL A 478 -12.32 -19.46 -12.98
N LEU A 479 -11.24 -20.22 -13.22
CA LEU A 479 -9.92 -19.61 -13.42
C LEU A 479 -9.82 -18.94 -14.80
N ALA A 480 -10.40 -19.52 -15.85
CA ALA A 480 -10.50 -18.88 -17.14
C ALA A 480 -11.28 -17.55 -17.06
N VAL A 481 -12.41 -17.54 -16.35
CA VAL A 481 -13.18 -16.31 -16.10
C VAL A 481 -12.38 -15.31 -15.26
N ALA A 482 -11.66 -15.74 -14.23
CA ALA A 482 -10.80 -14.86 -13.44
C ALA A 482 -9.64 -14.26 -14.25
N VAL A 483 -9.02 -15.08 -15.11
CA VAL A 483 -7.98 -14.62 -16.05
C VAL A 483 -8.59 -13.65 -17.06
N VAL A 484 -9.70 -13.99 -17.71
CA VAL A 484 -10.38 -13.13 -18.68
C VAL A 484 -10.85 -11.83 -18.04
N SER A 485 -11.34 -11.85 -16.78
CA SER A 485 -11.76 -10.63 -16.08
C SER A 485 -10.60 -9.67 -15.79
N VAL A 486 -9.39 -10.17 -15.55
CA VAL A 486 -8.17 -9.33 -15.44
C VAL A 486 -7.87 -8.65 -16.78
N PHE A 487 -8.07 -9.33 -17.91
CA PHE A 487 -7.90 -8.76 -19.26
C PHE A 487 -9.01 -7.79 -19.66
N TRP A 488 -10.24 -8.04 -19.23
CA TRP A 488 -11.38 -7.17 -19.52
C TRP A 488 -11.26 -5.79 -18.87
N HIS A 489 -10.45 -5.66 -17.85
CA HIS A 489 -10.18 -4.40 -17.14
C HIS A 489 -8.97 -3.62 -17.70
N ALA A 490 -8.39 -4.03 -18.83
CA ALA A 490 -7.48 -3.18 -19.58
C ALA A 490 -8.23 -1.92 -20.00
N ARG A 491 -7.81 -0.74 -19.48
CA ARG A 491 -8.45 0.52 -19.81
C ARG A 491 -8.39 0.75 -21.30
N PRO A 492 -9.49 1.16 -21.94
CA PRO A 492 -9.40 1.70 -23.28
C PRO A 492 -8.50 2.94 -23.24
N ALA A 493 -7.53 3.00 -24.15
CA ALA A 493 -6.70 4.19 -24.34
C ALA A 493 -7.59 5.43 -24.49
N THR A 494 -7.09 6.58 -24.06
CA THR A 494 -7.78 7.85 -24.24
C THR A 494 -8.01 8.05 -25.76
N PRO A 495 -9.27 8.22 -26.23
CA PRO A 495 -9.52 8.39 -27.64
C PRO A 495 -8.90 9.68 -28.19
N TYR A 496 -8.62 9.73 -29.49
CA TYR A 496 -8.20 10.95 -30.18
C TYR A 496 -9.26 12.04 -30.02
N GLY A 497 -8.85 13.27 -29.73
CA GLY A 497 -9.76 14.39 -29.46
C GLY A 497 -10.36 14.39 -28.05
N CYS A 498 -9.88 13.51 -27.16
CA CYS A 498 -10.23 13.49 -25.75
C CYS A 498 -9.02 13.77 -24.85
N VAL A 499 -9.29 14.32 -23.66
CA VAL A 499 -8.33 14.38 -22.55
C VAL A 499 -8.93 13.73 -21.31
N ASP A 500 -8.16 12.85 -20.69
CA ASP A 500 -8.41 12.33 -19.34
C ASP A 500 -7.63 13.17 -18.33
N LEU A 501 -8.29 13.66 -17.30
CA LEU A 501 -7.72 14.46 -16.23
C LEU A 501 -7.85 13.74 -14.90
N VAL A 502 -6.81 13.81 -14.09
CA VAL A 502 -6.82 13.30 -12.72
C VAL A 502 -6.19 14.32 -11.79
N ALA A 503 -6.99 15.03 -10.99
CA ALA A 503 -6.45 15.80 -9.88
C ALA A 503 -6.21 14.87 -8.70
N PHE A 504 -4.96 14.65 -8.33
CA PHE A 504 -4.57 13.74 -7.26
C PHE A 504 -4.87 14.35 -5.88
N ASP A 505 -5.32 13.51 -4.96
CA ASP A 505 -5.37 13.86 -3.54
C ASP A 505 -3.96 13.80 -2.96
N VAL A 506 -3.23 14.91 -3.12
CA VAL A 506 -1.86 15.05 -2.58
C VAL A 506 -1.84 15.62 -1.17
N GLY A 507 -3.01 15.95 -0.62
CA GLY A 507 -3.16 16.77 0.57
C GLY A 507 -3.07 18.25 0.22
N HIS A 508 -2.35 19.07 0.99
CA HIS A 508 -2.10 20.46 0.61
C HIS A 508 -1.11 20.48 -0.56
N GLY A 509 -1.48 21.18 -1.63
CA GLY A 509 -0.72 21.28 -2.86
C GLY A 509 -1.49 20.79 -4.09
N THR A 510 -0.88 20.89 -5.26
CA THR A 510 -1.49 20.55 -6.54
C THR A 510 -0.69 19.53 -7.32
N ALA A 511 -1.39 18.53 -7.88
CA ALA A 511 -0.86 17.67 -8.94
C ALA A 511 -2.01 17.20 -9.82
N VAL A 512 -1.96 17.50 -11.11
CA VAL A 512 -2.97 17.11 -12.09
C VAL A 512 -2.32 16.36 -13.24
N GLY A 513 -2.56 15.07 -13.30
CA GLY A 513 -2.20 14.25 -14.47
C GLY A 513 -3.21 14.47 -15.59
N PHE A 514 -2.73 14.59 -16.82
CA PHE A 514 -3.58 14.60 -18.00
C PHE A 514 -3.04 13.65 -19.08
N GLN A 515 -3.94 12.98 -19.75
CA GLN A 515 -3.60 11.98 -20.75
C GLN A 515 -4.42 12.21 -22.01
N THR A 516 -3.76 12.26 -23.17
CA THR A 516 -4.39 12.26 -24.49
C THR A 516 -4.18 10.90 -25.18
N ALA A 517 -4.50 10.79 -26.46
CA ALA A 517 -4.30 9.53 -27.18
C ALA A 517 -2.83 9.06 -27.22
N ARG A 518 -1.87 10.02 -27.26
CA ARG A 518 -0.44 9.74 -27.45
C ARG A 518 0.49 10.51 -26.50
N MET A 519 -0.06 11.34 -25.60
CA MET A 519 0.74 12.18 -24.71
C MET A 519 0.27 11.99 -23.26
N ASN A 520 1.23 11.83 -22.38
CA ASN A 520 1.06 11.84 -20.93
C ASN A 520 1.66 13.14 -20.37
N GLY A 521 0.86 13.91 -19.67
CA GLY A 521 1.27 15.18 -19.12
C GLY A 521 0.98 15.31 -17.64
N LEU A 522 1.68 16.21 -17.00
CA LEU A 522 1.50 16.56 -15.60
C LEU A 522 1.53 18.09 -15.43
N TYR A 523 0.59 18.60 -14.66
CA TYR A 523 0.57 19.97 -14.18
C TYR A 523 0.76 19.94 -12.67
N ASP A 524 1.85 20.50 -12.18
CA ASP A 524 2.40 20.42 -10.84
C ASP A 524 2.72 18.99 -10.37
N SER A 525 3.68 18.88 -9.50
CA SER A 525 4.20 17.59 -9.02
C SER A 525 3.80 17.27 -7.58
N GLY A 526 3.00 18.14 -6.97
CA GLY A 526 2.55 18.01 -5.59
C GLY A 526 3.65 18.23 -4.53
N PRO A 527 3.30 18.09 -3.27
CA PRO A 527 4.17 18.44 -2.16
C PRO A 527 5.34 17.48 -1.96
N ARG A 528 6.41 18.06 -1.42
CA ARG A 528 7.43 17.33 -0.69
C ARG A 528 7.16 17.47 0.81
N TRP A 529 6.99 16.35 1.47
CA TRP A 529 6.71 16.35 2.91
C TRP A 529 8.00 16.39 3.73
N PHE A 530 7.87 16.83 4.97
CA PHE A 530 8.99 16.84 5.93
C PHE A 530 9.65 15.46 6.10
N SER A 531 8.99 14.38 5.71
CA SER A 531 9.54 13.02 5.68
C SER A 531 10.62 12.78 4.62
N GLY A 532 10.98 13.78 3.83
CA GLY A 532 11.85 13.63 2.66
C GLY A 532 11.21 12.89 1.47
N ARG A 533 10.00 12.35 1.65
CA ARG A 533 9.19 11.75 0.58
C ARG A 533 8.38 12.83 -0.11
N ASP A 534 7.91 12.55 -1.31
CA ASP A 534 7.14 13.49 -2.11
C ASP A 534 5.93 12.83 -2.80
N ALA A 535 5.06 13.65 -3.38
CA ALA A 535 3.87 13.17 -4.07
C ALA A 535 4.19 12.40 -5.36
N GLY A 536 5.31 12.71 -6.01
CA GLY A 536 5.81 11.96 -7.17
C GLY A 536 6.00 10.49 -6.82
N MET A 537 6.77 10.21 -5.75
CA MET A 537 7.08 8.86 -5.30
C MET A 537 5.86 8.11 -4.75
N ASP A 538 5.03 8.77 -3.94
CA ASP A 538 4.00 8.11 -3.14
C ASP A 538 2.64 8.03 -3.81
N ILE A 539 2.36 8.92 -4.76
CA ILE A 539 1.04 9.10 -5.35
C ILE A 539 1.09 8.99 -6.87
N ILE A 540 1.86 9.86 -7.54
CA ILE A 540 1.80 10.01 -8.99
C ILE A 540 2.37 8.78 -9.70
N LEU A 541 3.59 8.36 -9.37
CA LEU A 541 4.20 7.17 -9.99
C LEU A 541 3.43 5.88 -9.73
N PRO A 542 2.93 5.59 -8.51
CA PRO A 542 2.06 4.44 -8.29
C PRO A 542 0.77 4.48 -9.12
N ALA A 543 0.14 5.65 -9.24
CA ALA A 543 -1.06 5.82 -10.05
C ALA A 543 -0.78 5.57 -11.53
N TRP A 544 0.28 6.16 -12.08
CA TRP A 544 0.67 5.99 -13.47
C TRP A 544 1.07 4.55 -13.82
N ARG A 545 1.87 3.91 -12.99
CA ARG A 545 2.20 2.50 -13.16
C ARG A 545 0.97 1.61 -13.24
N ARG A 546 -0.06 1.95 -12.46
CA ARG A 546 -1.31 1.19 -12.46
C ARG A 546 -2.10 1.33 -13.75
N VAL A 547 -2.02 2.48 -14.42
CA VAL A 547 -2.68 2.72 -15.72
C VAL A 547 -1.78 2.44 -16.92
N GLY A 548 -0.56 1.94 -16.69
CA GLY A 548 0.37 1.58 -17.76
C GLY A 548 1.11 2.77 -18.40
N VAL A 549 1.14 3.93 -17.73
CA VAL A 549 1.95 5.08 -18.16
C VAL A 549 3.41 4.76 -17.88
N ALA A 550 4.19 4.61 -18.93
CA ALA A 550 5.61 4.28 -18.87
C ALA A 550 6.53 5.51 -18.92
N ASN A 551 6.08 6.59 -19.57
CA ASN A 551 6.83 7.82 -19.77
C ASN A 551 5.96 9.05 -19.54
N LEU A 552 6.61 10.18 -19.25
CA LEU A 552 6.01 11.50 -19.11
C LEU A 552 6.53 12.39 -20.23
N ASP A 553 5.66 12.79 -21.15
CA ASP A 553 6.07 13.59 -22.31
C ASP A 553 6.26 15.07 -21.96
N ILE A 554 5.39 15.62 -21.10
CA ILE A 554 5.42 17.03 -20.69
C ILE A 554 5.06 17.18 -19.20
N GLY A 555 5.85 17.98 -18.50
CA GLY A 555 5.59 18.46 -17.15
C GLY A 555 5.53 19.98 -17.10
N ILE A 556 4.54 20.53 -16.41
CA ILE A 556 4.37 21.95 -16.23
C ILE A 556 4.35 22.23 -14.73
N ILE A 557 5.29 23.00 -14.23
CA ILE A 557 5.31 23.48 -12.84
C ILE A 557 4.74 24.89 -12.83
N SER A 558 3.66 25.09 -12.08
CA SER A 558 3.02 26.40 -12.01
C SER A 558 3.96 27.44 -11.39
N HIS A 559 4.58 27.12 -10.26
CA HIS A 559 5.58 27.92 -9.56
C HIS A 559 6.44 27.06 -8.64
N ALA A 560 7.47 27.65 -8.01
CA ALA A 560 8.52 26.89 -7.34
C ALA A 560 8.19 26.42 -5.90
N ASP A 561 7.00 26.71 -5.37
CA ASP A 561 6.62 26.32 -4.01
C ASP A 561 6.61 24.81 -3.82
N LEU A 562 6.98 24.37 -2.60
CA LEU A 562 7.17 22.95 -2.28
C LEU A 562 5.91 22.11 -2.42
N ASP A 563 4.75 22.68 -2.35
CA ASP A 563 3.47 21.98 -2.51
C ASP A 563 3.03 21.87 -3.99
N HIS A 564 3.78 22.47 -4.91
CA HIS A 564 3.63 22.38 -6.37
C HIS A 564 4.81 21.68 -7.03
N ALA A 565 6.05 22.11 -6.72
CA ALA A 565 7.27 21.57 -7.31
C ALA A 565 7.92 20.44 -6.51
N GLY A 566 7.36 20.07 -5.35
CA GLY A 566 8.01 19.16 -4.40
C GLY A 566 8.33 17.76 -4.92
N GLY A 567 7.52 17.23 -5.84
CA GLY A 567 7.71 15.91 -6.44
C GLY A 567 8.59 15.90 -7.70
N TRP A 568 9.02 17.06 -8.19
CA TRP A 568 9.72 17.20 -9.47
C TRP A 568 10.99 16.33 -9.55
N LEU A 569 11.87 16.36 -8.54
CA LEU A 569 13.10 15.55 -8.54
C LEU A 569 12.85 14.05 -8.74
N THR A 570 11.81 13.53 -8.11
CA THR A 570 11.44 12.11 -8.26
C THR A 570 10.94 11.81 -9.66
N LEU A 571 10.17 12.70 -10.25
CA LEU A 571 9.60 12.53 -11.59
C LEU A 571 10.64 12.72 -12.68
N GLN A 572 11.56 13.68 -12.53
CA GLN A 572 12.72 13.86 -13.42
C GLN A 572 13.66 12.65 -13.40
N ALA A 573 13.85 12.03 -12.23
CA ALA A 573 14.62 10.78 -12.10
C ALA A 573 13.88 9.57 -12.68
N PHE A 574 12.56 9.61 -12.77
CA PHE A 574 11.75 8.56 -13.39
C PHE A 574 11.85 8.61 -14.91
N ASP A 575 11.76 9.80 -15.50
CA ASP A 575 11.87 10.00 -16.93
C ASP A 575 12.67 11.30 -17.20
N ALA A 576 13.93 11.14 -17.59
CA ALA A 576 14.86 12.22 -17.83
C ALA A 576 14.53 13.02 -19.13
N ASP A 577 13.78 12.39 -20.05
CA ASP A 577 13.43 12.98 -21.35
C ASP A 577 12.19 13.85 -21.29
N THR A 578 11.52 13.95 -20.12
CA THR A 578 10.34 14.79 -19.90
C THR A 578 10.66 16.26 -20.23
N ARG A 579 9.82 16.88 -21.05
CA ARG A 579 9.89 18.32 -21.32
C ARG A 579 9.22 19.10 -20.20
N TRP A 580 10.02 19.71 -19.34
CA TRP A 580 9.50 20.54 -18.26
C TRP A 580 9.35 21.99 -18.68
N MET A 581 8.32 22.64 -18.15
CA MET A 581 8.04 24.08 -18.30
C MET A 581 7.74 24.69 -16.94
N ASP A 582 8.26 25.91 -16.70
CA ASP A 582 8.01 26.71 -15.51
C ASP A 582 8.19 28.22 -15.78
N PRO A 583 7.68 29.12 -14.92
CA PRO A 583 7.78 30.55 -15.19
C PRO A 583 9.22 31.08 -15.24
N ASP A 584 10.10 30.60 -14.38
CA ASP A 584 11.45 31.12 -14.22
C ASP A 584 12.51 30.37 -15.07
N GLY A 585 12.16 29.19 -15.62
CA GLY A 585 13.07 28.32 -16.35
C GLY A 585 14.01 27.54 -15.42
N GLN A 586 13.61 27.38 -14.16
CA GLN A 586 14.38 26.65 -13.15
C GLN A 586 14.32 25.12 -13.36
N PHE A 587 13.17 24.64 -13.83
CA PHE A 587 12.92 23.20 -14.05
C PHE A 587 13.05 22.81 -15.52
N GLY A 588 13.00 23.77 -16.46
CA GLY A 588 13.09 23.50 -17.88
C GLY A 588 12.89 24.73 -18.76
N HIS A 589 11.95 24.66 -19.70
CA HIS A 589 11.63 25.80 -20.61
C HIS A 589 10.78 26.83 -19.89
N ARG A 590 10.98 28.09 -20.23
CA ARG A 590 10.17 29.16 -19.67
C ARG A 590 8.74 29.13 -20.22
N CYS A 591 7.78 29.21 -19.31
CA CYS A 591 6.36 29.36 -19.58
C CYS A 591 6.03 30.85 -19.80
N ARG A 592 5.44 31.20 -20.96
CA ARG A 592 5.10 32.59 -21.32
C ARG A 592 3.77 32.65 -22.03
N ARG A 593 3.02 33.72 -21.75
CA ARG A 593 1.77 34.07 -22.46
C ARG A 593 1.94 34.00 -23.96
N GLY A 594 0.97 33.39 -24.65
CA GLY A 594 0.94 33.26 -26.10
C GLY A 594 1.59 31.97 -26.63
N GLN A 595 2.35 31.23 -25.82
CA GLN A 595 2.80 29.90 -26.21
C GLN A 595 1.61 29.00 -26.42
N GLN A 596 1.63 28.22 -27.49
CA GLN A 596 0.57 27.25 -27.78
C GLN A 596 1.10 26.09 -28.61
N TRP A 597 0.47 24.91 -28.42
CA TRP A 597 0.73 23.74 -29.24
C TRP A 597 -0.55 22.92 -29.43
N VAL A 598 -0.55 22.05 -30.41
CA VAL A 598 -1.67 21.16 -30.70
C VAL A 598 -1.18 19.70 -30.55
N GLN A 599 -1.91 18.91 -29.78
CA GLN A 599 -1.62 17.49 -29.57
C GLN A 599 -2.93 16.68 -29.60
N ASP A 600 -2.96 15.64 -30.43
CA ASP A 600 -4.12 14.74 -30.58
C ASP A 600 -5.47 15.44 -30.80
N GLY A 601 -5.42 16.56 -31.56
CA GLY A 601 -6.59 17.39 -31.88
C GLY A 601 -7.04 18.34 -30.75
N LEU A 602 -6.27 18.43 -29.67
CA LEU A 602 -6.47 19.35 -28.56
C LEU A 602 -5.48 20.51 -28.65
N ARG A 603 -5.90 21.69 -28.23
CA ARG A 603 -5.04 22.87 -28.21
C ARG A 603 -4.69 23.21 -26.75
N PHE A 604 -3.40 23.36 -26.50
CA PHE A 604 -2.84 23.83 -25.24
C PHE A 604 -2.38 25.26 -25.40
N ARG A 605 -2.70 26.13 -24.48
CA ARG A 605 -2.30 27.53 -24.44
C ARG A 605 -1.78 27.93 -23.09
N VAL A 606 -0.69 28.68 -23.08
CA VAL A 606 -0.22 29.42 -21.91
C VAL A 606 -0.87 30.79 -21.92
N LEU A 607 -1.63 31.14 -20.90
CA LEU A 607 -2.33 32.43 -20.74
C LEU A 607 -1.56 33.37 -19.84
N TRP A 608 -0.64 32.90 -19.01
CA TRP A 608 0.14 33.67 -18.05
C TRP A 608 1.42 32.88 -17.66
N PRO A 609 2.53 33.53 -17.25
CA PRO A 609 2.74 34.96 -17.05
C PRO A 609 3.01 35.72 -18.35
N ASP A 610 2.83 37.06 -18.30
CA ASP A 610 3.12 37.99 -19.41
C ASP A 610 4.51 38.61 -19.21
N GLY A 611 5.24 38.78 -20.31
CA GLY A 611 6.59 39.36 -20.31
C GLY A 611 7.70 38.43 -19.78
N ASP A 612 8.94 38.95 -19.86
CA ASP A 612 10.16 38.19 -19.47
C ASP A 612 10.65 38.55 -18.06
N ASP A 613 10.33 39.75 -17.58
CA ASP A 613 10.66 40.18 -16.23
C ASP A 613 9.49 39.97 -15.28
N LEU A 614 9.65 38.96 -14.45
CA LEU A 614 8.65 38.56 -13.45
C LEU A 614 8.99 39.05 -12.04
N THR A 615 10.02 39.89 -11.89
CA THR A 615 10.52 40.31 -10.56
C THR A 615 9.50 41.13 -9.77
N ALA A 616 8.58 41.79 -10.43
CA ALA A 616 7.50 42.58 -9.80
C ALA A 616 6.35 41.72 -9.28
N LEU A 617 6.26 40.43 -9.69
CA LEU A 617 5.20 39.49 -9.29
C LEU A 617 5.61 38.71 -8.07
N SER A 618 4.67 38.45 -7.16
CA SER A 618 4.84 37.43 -6.10
C SER A 618 5.03 36.03 -6.70
N ASP A 619 5.61 35.09 -5.93
CA ASP A 619 5.85 33.74 -6.42
C ASP A 619 4.56 33.09 -6.91
N ASN A 620 3.45 33.25 -6.18
CA ASN A 620 2.13 32.77 -6.58
C ASN A 620 1.65 33.40 -7.90
N ASN A 621 1.78 34.71 -8.02
CA ASN A 621 1.36 35.46 -9.23
C ASN A 621 2.25 35.22 -10.46
N ARG A 622 3.39 34.52 -10.30
CA ARG A 622 4.19 34.00 -11.44
C ARG A 622 3.64 32.73 -12.03
N SER A 623 2.63 32.07 -11.40
CA SER A 623 2.11 30.77 -11.81
C SER A 623 1.90 30.65 -13.32
N CYS A 624 2.39 29.57 -13.91
CA CYS A 624 2.12 29.22 -15.30
C CYS A 624 0.66 28.80 -15.45
N VAL A 625 -0.17 29.65 -16.01
CA VAL A 625 -1.59 29.40 -16.26
C VAL A 625 -1.78 28.75 -17.62
N VAL A 626 -2.35 27.55 -17.63
CA VAL A 626 -2.52 26.76 -18.86
C VAL A 626 -3.99 26.46 -19.11
N GLN A 627 -4.41 26.60 -20.36
CA GLN A 627 -5.72 26.19 -20.84
C GLN A 627 -5.58 25.06 -21.85
N ILE A 628 -6.43 24.01 -21.67
CA ILE A 628 -6.57 22.89 -22.61
C ILE A 628 -7.93 23.01 -23.29
N GLU A 629 -7.95 23.30 -24.59
CA GLU A 629 -9.17 23.40 -25.40
C GLU A 629 -9.51 22.06 -26.05
N VAL A 630 -10.75 21.61 -25.85
CA VAL A 630 -11.31 20.33 -26.30
C VAL A 630 -12.59 20.59 -27.10
N GLY A 631 -12.46 21.14 -28.31
CA GLY A 631 -13.58 21.65 -29.09
C GLY A 631 -14.25 22.85 -28.45
N LEU A 632 -15.51 22.70 -28.00
CA LEU A 632 -16.24 23.77 -27.28
C LEU A 632 -16.02 23.76 -25.77
N LEU A 633 -15.34 22.70 -25.26
CA LEU A 633 -15.03 22.57 -23.86
C LEU A 633 -13.61 23.04 -23.60
N SER A 634 -13.33 23.42 -22.35
CA SER A 634 -11.97 23.80 -21.94
C SER A 634 -11.72 23.49 -20.47
N VAL A 635 -10.45 23.26 -20.17
CA VAL A 635 -9.92 23.08 -18.82
C VAL A 635 -8.95 24.20 -18.54
N LEU A 636 -9.08 24.86 -17.39
CA LEU A 636 -8.16 25.91 -16.93
C LEU A 636 -7.40 25.42 -15.70
N LEU A 637 -6.08 25.50 -15.79
CA LEU A 637 -5.13 25.15 -14.73
C LEU A 637 -4.41 26.43 -14.29
N PRO A 638 -4.92 27.13 -13.25
CA PRO A 638 -4.48 28.48 -12.92
C PRO A 638 -3.25 28.50 -12.00
N GLY A 639 -2.84 27.41 -11.38
CA GLY A 639 -1.88 27.43 -10.28
C GLY A 639 -2.39 28.25 -9.10
N ASP A 640 -1.50 29.01 -8.48
CA ASP A 640 -1.82 29.76 -7.26
C ASP A 640 -1.93 31.28 -7.51
N VAL A 641 -2.37 31.68 -8.74
CA VAL A 641 -2.61 33.09 -9.03
C VAL A 641 -3.53 33.72 -8.01
N GLU A 642 -3.19 34.95 -7.64
CA GLU A 642 -3.91 35.76 -6.69
C GLU A 642 -4.61 36.93 -7.38
N ARG A 643 -5.28 37.78 -6.63
CA ARG A 643 -6.13 38.87 -7.08
C ARG A 643 -5.51 39.75 -8.21
N GLU A 644 -4.21 40.03 -8.14
CA GLU A 644 -3.54 40.87 -9.12
C GLU A 644 -3.47 40.17 -10.48
N ALA A 645 -2.96 38.96 -10.54
CA ALA A 645 -2.89 38.18 -11.78
C ALA A 645 -4.29 37.82 -12.30
N GLU A 646 -5.25 37.51 -11.39
CA GLU A 646 -6.64 37.26 -11.76
C GLU A 646 -7.28 38.43 -12.48
N ALA A 647 -7.01 39.70 -12.04
CA ALA A 647 -7.56 40.91 -12.67
C ALA A 647 -7.02 41.10 -14.07
N ASP A 648 -5.75 40.82 -14.35
CA ASP A 648 -5.17 40.87 -15.67
C ASP A 648 -5.67 39.75 -16.59
N LEU A 649 -5.74 38.54 -16.05
CA LEU A 649 -6.27 37.37 -16.78
C LEU A 649 -7.76 37.52 -17.10
N ALA A 650 -8.57 38.14 -16.24
CA ALA A 650 -10.01 38.33 -16.44
C ALA A 650 -10.35 39.22 -17.63
N ARG A 651 -9.38 40.03 -18.17
CA ARG A 651 -9.53 40.81 -19.39
C ARG A 651 -9.42 39.97 -20.66
N ASP A 652 -8.94 38.75 -20.57
CA ASP A 652 -8.80 37.83 -21.70
C ASP A 652 -10.07 37.00 -21.87
N GLU A 653 -10.84 37.24 -22.93
CA GLU A 653 -12.08 36.48 -23.21
C GLU A 653 -11.86 34.96 -23.35
N ARG A 654 -10.61 34.54 -23.62
CA ARG A 654 -10.24 33.11 -23.77
C ARG A 654 -10.20 32.37 -22.46
N ILE A 655 -10.26 33.05 -21.29
CA ILE A 655 -10.13 32.41 -19.98
C ILE A 655 -11.34 31.53 -19.59
N ARG A 656 -12.43 31.60 -20.33
CA ARG A 656 -13.62 30.75 -20.07
C ARG A 656 -13.24 29.32 -20.03
N ALA A 657 -13.78 28.58 -19.03
CA ALA A 657 -13.47 27.19 -18.82
C ALA A 657 -14.71 26.37 -18.45
N THR A 658 -14.82 25.16 -18.98
CA THR A 658 -15.82 24.19 -18.54
C THR A 658 -15.47 23.65 -17.15
N LEU A 659 -14.18 23.35 -16.95
CA LEU A 659 -13.59 22.85 -15.72
C LEU A 659 -12.40 23.70 -15.32
N THR A 660 -12.32 24.10 -14.07
CA THR A 660 -11.14 24.79 -13.54
C THR A 660 -10.72 24.23 -12.19
N LEU A 661 -9.42 24.35 -11.84
CA LEU A 661 -9.02 24.30 -10.44
C LEU A 661 -9.34 25.63 -9.76
N ALA A 662 -9.61 25.58 -8.47
CA ALA A 662 -9.69 26.79 -7.66
C ALA A 662 -8.27 27.35 -7.48
N PRO A 663 -8.00 28.61 -7.88
CA PRO A 663 -6.69 29.22 -7.69
C PRO A 663 -6.28 29.19 -6.21
N HIS A 664 -5.01 28.95 -5.95
CA HIS A 664 -4.40 28.97 -4.60
C HIS A 664 -5.19 28.15 -3.59
N HIS A 665 -5.64 26.94 -4.00
CA HIS A 665 -6.42 25.98 -3.19
C HIS A 665 -7.70 26.56 -2.57
N GLY A 666 -8.19 27.69 -3.07
CA GLY A 666 -9.31 28.42 -2.49
C GLY A 666 -8.92 29.35 -1.34
N SER A 667 -7.71 29.93 -1.39
CA SER A 667 -7.27 30.97 -0.46
C SER A 667 -8.11 32.24 -0.58
N GLN A 668 -8.24 33.01 0.52
CA GLN A 668 -8.92 34.31 0.54
C GLN A 668 -8.28 35.35 -0.43
N THR A 669 -7.01 35.16 -0.77
CA THR A 669 -6.28 36.05 -1.70
C THR A 669 -6.66 35.84 -3.16
N SER A 670 -7.41 34.76 -3.48
CA SER A 670 -7.78 34.36 -4.84
C SER A 670 -9.29 34.19 -5.04
N SER A 671 -9.68 33.73 -6.22
CA SER A 671 -11.07 33.47 -6.61
C SER A 671 -11.95 34.69 -6.43
N THR A 672 -11.52 35.84 -7.01
CA THR A 672 -12.28 37.11 -6.97
C THR A 672 -13.58 37.01 -7.75
N SER A 673 -14.56 37.88 -7.42
CA SER A 673 -15.82 37.90 -8.17
C SER A 673 -15.63 38.26 -9.63
N GLU A 674 -14.59 39.02 -9.96
CA GLU A 674 -14.21 39.36 -11.35
C GLU A 674 -13.71 38.10 -12.07
N TRP A 675 -12.82 37.35 -11.45
CA TRP A 675 -12.35 36.07 -11.94
C TRP A 675 -13.49 35.09 -12.24
N LEU A 676 -14.40 34.88 -11.29
CA LEU A 676 -15.50 33.93 -11.48
C LEU A 676 -16.42 34.33 -12.65
N ARG A 677 -16.68 35.64 -12.81
CA ARG A 677 -17.46 36.18 -13.95
C ARG A 677 -16.75 36.02 -15.29
N ALA A 678 -15.43 36.07 -15.32
CA ALA A 678 -14.63 35.86 -16.53
C ALA A 678 -14.53 34.37 -16.89
N VAL A 679 -14.23 33.52 -15.94
CA VAL A 679 -14.00 32.06 -16.14
C VAL A 679 -15.31 31.32 -16.45
N GLN A 680 -16.42 31.68 -15.82
CA GLN A 680 -17.74 31.07 -16.01
C GLN A 680 -17.71 29.53 -15.95
N ALA A 681 -16.99 28.96 -15.00
CA ALA A 681 -16.80 27.52 -14.90
C ALA A 681 -18.12 26.78 -14.58
N GLN A 682 -18.34 25.65 -15.25
CA GLN A 682 -19.42 24.73 -14.90
C GLN A 682 -19.06 23.86 -13.70
N GLU A 683 -17.76 23.57 -13.54
CA GLU A 683 -17.23 22.81 -12.43
C GLU A 683 -15.89 23.37 -11.94
N VAL A 684 -15.71 23.39 -10.61
CA VAL A 684 -14.47 23.80 -9.96
C VAL A 684 -13.95 22.69 -9.04
N TRP A 685 -12.66 22.41 -9.14
CA TRP A 685 -11.96 21.44 -8.29
C TRP A 685 -11.07 22.15 -7.29
N PHE A 686 -11.27 21.84 -6.00
CA PHE A 686 -10.39 22.27 -4.92
C PHE A 686 -9.37 21.18 -4.65
N SER A 687 -8.08 21.47 -4.88
CA SER A 687 -6.96 20.61 -4.53
C SER A 687 -6.45 20.99 -3.15
N ARG A 688 -6.82 20.26 -2.11
CA ARG A 688 -6.47 20.59 -0.72
C ARG A 688 -6.36 19.39 0.18
N GLY A 689 -5.76 19.56 1.36
CA GLY A 689 -5.71 18.56 2.43
C GLY A 689 -6.81 18.72 3.47
N ARG A 690 -7.27 17.61 4.05
CA ARG A 690 -8.22 17.60 5.17
C ARG A 690 -7.50 17.92 6.48
N GLY A 691 -8.00 18.88 7.24
CA GLY A 691 -7.46 19.22 8.56
C GLY A 691 -6.06 19.84 8.54
N GLY A 692 -5.66 20.50 7.44
CA GLY A 692 -4.39 21.21 7.30
C GLY A 692 -4.25 22.40 8.25
N ARG A 693 -3.01 22.94 8.36
CA ARG A 693 -2.70 24.18 9.09
C ARG A 693 -3.51 25.36 8.52
N TRP A 694 -3.68 25.36 7.22
CA TRP A 694 -4.45 26.34 6.48
C TRP A 694 -5.89 25.82 6.38
N ARG A 695 -6.85 26.58 6.89
CA ARG A 695 -8.29 26.24 6.83
C ARG A 695 -8.84 26.55 5.42
N LEU A 696 -8.37 25.83 4.42
CA LEU A 696 -8.80 25.99 3.02
C LEU A 696 -9.91 24.97 2.69
N PRO A 697 -10.85 25.33 1.77
CA PRO A 697 -11.00 26.67 1.19
C PRO A 697 -11.51 27.67 2.22
N ASP A 698 -11.20 28.96 1.99
CA ASP A 698 -11.79 30.03 2.77
C ASP A 698 -13.32 30.04 2.59
N PRO A 699 -14.11 30.20 3.67
CA PRO A 699 -15.57 30.17 3.57
C PRO A 699 -16.14 31.19 2.60
N GLN A 700 -15.54 32.38 2.46
CA GLN A 700 -15.98 33.40 1.53
C GLN A 700 -15.70 33.00 0.07
N VAL A 701 -14.58 32.31 -0.18
CA VAL A 701 -14.25 31.75 -1.50
C VAL A 701 -15.27 30.67 -1.86
N LEU A 702 -15.57 29.79 -0.93
CA LEU A 702 -16.56 28.73 -1.15
C LEU A 702 -17.92 29.31 -1.49
N MET A 703 -18.40 30.29 -0.70
CA MET A 703 -19.66 30.98 -0.97
C MET A 703 -19.69 31.68 -2.34
N ARG A 704 -18.57 32.27 -2.79
CA ARG A 704 -18.48 32.89 -4.13
C ARG A 704 -18.63 31.82 -5.23
N TRP A 705 -17.99 30.69 -5.10
CA TRP A 705 -18.12 29.60 -6.08
C TRP A 705 -19.52 28.96 -6.06
N GLU A 706 -20.15 28.78 -4.89
CA GLU A 706 -21.53 28.34 -4.77
C GLU A 706 -22.49 29.32 -5.46
N ALA A 707 -22.33 30.62 -5.22
CA ALA A 707 -23.14 31.67 -5.83
C ALA A 707 -22.95 31.78 -7.36
N SER A 708 -21.80 31.37 -7.90
CA SER A 708 -21.54 31.29 -9.34
C SER A 708 -22.32 30.18 -10.06
N GLY A 709 -22.87 29.21 -9.32
CA GLY A 709 -23.57 28.05 -9.85
C GLY A 709 -22.64 26.93 -10.32
N ALA A 710 -21.33 27.05 -10.14
CA ALA A 710 -20.37 26.00 -10.48
C ALA A 710 -20.53 24.79 -9.55
N ARG A 711 -20.41 23.58 -10.12
CA ARG A 711 -20.36 22.36 -9.33
C ARG A 711 -19.02 22.27 -8.62
N ILE A 712 -19.02 22.22 -7.30
CA ILE A 712 -17.84 22.14 -6.46
C ILE A 712 -17.45 20.68 -6.22
N ARG A 713 -16.17 20.36 -6.41
CA ARG A 713 -15.52 19.11 -6.04
C ARG A 713 -14.28 19.37 -5.21
N ASP A 714 -13.91 18.43 -4.36
CA ASP A 714 -12.87 18.63 -3.36
C ASP A 714 -12.05 17.36 -3.15
N THR A 715 -10.75 17.41 -3.43
CA THR A 715 -9.87 16.23 -3.27
C THR A 715 -9.81 15.70 -1.85
N ALA A 716 -9.96 16.58 -0.84
CA ALA A 716 -9.96 16.16 0.56
C ALA A 716 -11.24 15.39 0.96
N LEU A 717 -12.35 15.58 0.25
CA LEU A 717 -13.63 14.93 0.54
C LEU A 717 -13.88 13.75 -0.37
N ASP A 718 -13.60 13.92 -1.68
CA ASP A 718 -13.93 12.98 -2.74
C ASP A 718 -12.74 12.04 -3.09
N GLY A 719 -11.52 12.36 -2.61
CA GLY A 719 -10.29 11.72 -3.06
C GLY A 719 -9.84 12.28 -4.43
N ALA A 720 -9.04 11.52 -5.18
CA ALA A 720 -8.63 11.93 -6.52
C ALA A 720 -9.85 12.16 -7.42
N LEU A 721 -9.88 13.32 -8.08
CA LEU A 721 -10.95 13.70 -8.99
C LEU A 721 -10.59 13.33 -10.42
N HIS A 722 -11.54 12.77 -11.15
CA HIS A 722 -11.32 12.33 -12.53
C HIS A 722 -12.38 12.88 -13.46
N ALA A 723 -11.95 13.42 -14.61
CA ALA A 723 -12.82 13.87 -15.68
C ALA A 723 -12.27 13.46 -17.04
N ARG A 724 -13.17 13.15 -17.98
CA ARG A 724 -12.87 13.00 -19.41
C ARG A 724 -13.64 14.03 -20.20
N LEU A 725 -12.92 14.84 -20.97
CA LEU A 725 -13.49 15.78 -21.92
C LEU A 725 -13.18 15.30 -23.33
N CYS A 726 -14.18 15.31 -24.21
CA CYS A 726 -14.04 14.89 -25.59
C CYS A 726 -14.65 15.91 -26.55
N ARG A 727 -14.07 16.03 -27.76
CA ARG A 727 -14.67 16.79 -28.85
C ARG A 727 -15.96 16.12 -29.32
N PRO A 728 -16.97 16.87 -29.76
CA PRO A 728 -18.24 16.33 -30.24
C PRO A 728 -18.06 15.28 -31.36
N ASP A 729 -17.09 15.51 -32.25
CA ASP A 729 -16.83 14.68 -33.43
C ASP A 729 -16.15 13.34 -33.12
N SER A 730 -15.57 13.21 -31.90
CA SER A 730 -14.82 12.02 -31.49
C SER A 730 -15.66 11.00 -30.71
N TRP A 731 -16.93 11.32 -30.40
CA TRP A 731 -17.83 10.44 -29.64
C TRP A 731 -19.27 10.54 -30.17
N ARG A 732 -19.97 9.42 -30.31
CA ARG A 732 -21.33 9.32 -30.89
C ARG A 732 -22.45 10.03 -30.09
N SER A 733 -22.17 10.69 -28.98
CA SER A 733 -23.16 11.29 -28.08
C SER A 733 -22.68 12.59 -27.41
N GLY A 734 -22.41 13.65 -28.19
CA GLY A 734 -22.19 15.01 -27.65
C GLY A 734 -20.95 15.19 -26.75
N ALA A 735 -20.56 16.44 -26.50
CA ALA A 735 -19.50 16.79 -25.56
C ALA A 735 -19.97 16.51 -24.13
N TYR A 736 -19.38 15.54 -23.44
CA TYR A 736 -19.73 15.20 -22.05
C TYR A 736 -18.54 15.26 -21.11
N LEU A 737 -18.78 15.89 -19.96
CA LEU A 737 -17.97 15.74 -18.78
C LEU A 737 -18.41 14.44 -18.08
N VAL A 738 -17.65 13.35 -18.24
CA VAL A 738 -17.97 12.06 -17.61
C VAL A 738 -17.22 11.95 -16.28
N HIS A 739 -17.98 12.04 -15.19
CA HIS A 739 -17.43 11.71 -13.86
C HIS A 739 -17.41 10.20 -13.68
N LYS A 740 -16.25 9.63 -13.49
CA LYS A 740 -16.16 8.26 -12.99
C LYS A 740 -16.33 8.25 -11.48
N ARG A 741 -17.50 7.78 -11.03
CA ARG A 741 -17.84 7.64 -9.60
C ARG A 741 -17.17 6.43 -8.93
N ASP A 742 -16.44 5.62 -9.64
CA ASP A 742 -15.93 4.34 -9.12
C ASP A 742 -14.44 4.41 -8.75
N SER A 743 -14.17 4.89 -7.53
CA SER A 743 -12.91 4.65 -6.81
C SER A 743 -12.63 3.15 -6.55
N ALA A 744 -13.53 2.26 -6.96
CA ALA A 744 -13.48 0.82 -6.66
C ALA A 744 -12.62 -0.01 -7.60
N LEU A 745 -12.24 0.53 -8.74
CA LEU A 745 -11.47 -0.20 -9.78
C LEU A 745 -10.12 0.46 -10.10
N TRP A 746 -9.68 1.38 -9.24
CA TRP A 746 -8.37 2.02 -9.35
C TRP A 746 -7.35 1.43 -8.41
#